data_1f6ecb5ab8a8534709a9067944367b04
#
_entry.id   1f6ecb5ab8a8534709a9067944367b04
#
_cell.length_a   1.000
_cell.length_b   1.000
_cell.length_c   1.000
_cell.angle_alpha   90.00
_cell.angle_beta   90.00
_cell.angle_gamma   90.00
#
_symmetry.space_group_name_H-M   'P 1'
#
loop_
_entity.id
_entity.type
_entity.pdbx_description
1 polymer ?
#
loop_
_entity_poly.entity_id
_entity_poly.type
_entity_poly.pdbx_seq_one_letter_code
_entity_poly.pdbx_strand_id
1 'polypeptide(L)'
;MRYPLHRLIVTILLLPLLPLAATAQEMDHLSLSASAGVIASRLHPIGEVSLRGSSTLFTPRLSINYNLSYKDGTQTDDEMRATWTGGLPNRYIGNYQLRHTKSRRMGLFAEGTLRWMVSDRDRIGLSGNLRLQDTWDQRDHLGINNIVPLEVEGHTTYSGELERLTRAGGALPDRYLGWNGARLKQKWTGGLTLSGDHRLPSSSAYLSWSIDHQLYEEDCPNERVVAHHLPDTEVRTELGDRHLPRLSYEEVGERSYGFRKISEKTTHLGEISYGAKAKLNVELAEGVLTLLLSGRRLHASENDTSEKVYPLLGAHFPTFASMPKRDLTDAAYLGGRGGLYSLGSLVDHRYVHDLDTWDEKSFSRSPNIPSYLPASFDVMTEQADGLVEWRRNLLSDRLSMTLGSSIRGFRLSYICHTVVENRADEDVSDTKLYFALLPCLSLDHKSESGWLSSLSLSTDQVLPPYRGMIPYNKHSSTDHTVEMGQKGLRPEYRLSASARVCKEWEENHLSASLDWIGSRDYLYRYVDPDFTREDFGKVIPRQKSAVPTDGHWSLETICNAPFAHSLGLTLEARYKLSHLSSMLLRPIGVRLKYRLIGSDTSPVETLHYARRERIPLPGIAGHSLISSIDYTTELWGVTVTGDYASDRCVSVGESASDDLYENSSLRLSTEAHARFSDRILLVFRGDNLLNTPIKLYQGSGDHTYQLVYEGPRLMIGFNYTLPD
;
A
#
# COMPACT_ATOMS: atom_id res chain seq x y z
N MET A 1 -20.86 -13.35 -14.77
CA MET A 1 -21.99 -12.51 -15.22
C MET A 1 -22.74 -11.73 -14.12
N ARG A 2 -22.45 -11.90 -12.82
CA ARG A 2 -23.17 -11.19 -11.72
C ARG A 2 -22.64 -9.78 -11.40
N TYR A 3 -21.43 -9.44 -11.82
CA TYR A 3 -20.75 -8.17 -11.46
C TYR A 3 -21.15 -6.90 -12.24
N PRO A 4 -21.55 -6.94 -13.53
CA PRO A 4 -21.90 -5.72 -14.26
C PRO A 4 -23.16 -5.00 -13.70
N LEU A 5 -24.06 -5.74 -13.03
CA LEU A 5 -25.29 -5.16 -12.47
C LEU A 5 -24.99 -4.24 -11.28
N HIS A 6 -24.03 -4.59 -10.43
CA HIS A 6 -23.63 -3.77 -9.27
C HIS A 6 -22.91 -2.49 -9.69
N ARG A 7 -22.02 -2.56 -10.70
CA ARG A 7 -21.41 -1.35 -11.30
C ARG A 7 -22.50 -0.40 -11.82
N LEU A 8 -23.48 -0.95 -12.51
CA LEU A 8 -24.60 -0.19 -13.06
C LEU A 8 -25.44 0.47 -11.95
N ILE A 9 -25.71 -0.22 -10.85
CA ILE A 9 -26.50 0.29 -9.74
C ILE A 9 -25.81 1.47 -9.06
N VAL A 10 -24.51 1.37 -8.73
CA VAL A 10 -23.74 2.46 -8.10
C VAL A 10 -23.60 3.64 -9.06
N THR A 11 -23.34 3.38 -10.34
CA THR A 11 -23.27 4.44 -11.37
C THR A 11 -24.62 5.12 -11.57
N ILE A 12 -25.72 4.38 -11.62
CA ILE A 12 -27.08 4.92 -11.78
C ILE A 12 -27.49 5.73 -10.54
N LEU A 13 -27.05 5.35 -9.34
CA LEU A 13 -27.38 6.08 -8.11
C LEU A 13 -26.52 7.34 -7.90
N LEU A 14 -25.30 7.38 -8.46
CA LEU A 14 -24.41 8.56 -8.36
C LEU A 14 -24.62 9.57 -9.51
N LEU A 15 -24.91 9.11 -10.73
CA LEU A 15 -25.18 9.97 -11.88
C LEU A 15 -26.32 10.99 -11.68
N PRO A 16 -27.43 10.67 -11.01
CA PRO A 16 -28.48 11.65 -10.73
C PRO A 16 -28.11 12.73 -9.71
N LEU A 17 -27.08 12.51 -8.89
CA LEU A 17 -26.61 13.52 -7.93
C LEU A 17 -25.91 14.70 -8.63
N LEU A 18 -25.29 14.47 -9.79
CA LEU A 18 -24.62 15.51 -10.59
C LEU A 18 -25.61 16.51 -11.22
N PRO A 19 -26.67 16.09 -11.93
CA PRO A 19 -27.67 17.03 -12.45
C PRO A 19 -28.52 17.69 -11.36
N LEU A 20 -28.77 17.03 -10.21
CA LEU A 20 -29.41 17.65 -9.06
C LEU A 20 -28.59 18.83 -8.50
N ALA A 21 -27.27 18.74 -8.49
CA ALA A 21 -26.39 19.85 -8.13
C ALA A 21 -26.48 21.01 -9.14
N ALA A 22 -26.68 20.71 -10.43
CA ALA A 22 -26.82 21.73 -11.47
C ALA A 22 -28.20 22.44 -11.49
N THR A 23 -29.20 21.87 -10.84
CA THR A 23 -30.57 22.44 -10.73
C THR A 23 -30.84 23.11 -9.39
N ALA A 24 -29.83 23.26 -8.55
CA ALA A 24 -29.92 23.88 -7.24
C ALA A 24 -30.30 25.36 -7.34
N GLN A 25 -31.27 25.81 -6.55
CA GLN A 25 -31.76 27.20 -6.55
C GLN A 25 -30.75 28.16 -5.88
N GLU A 26 -29.94 27.65 -4.93
CA GLU A 26 -28.91 28.41 -4.25
C GLU A 26 -27.66 27.53 -4.11
N MET A 27 -26.54 27.99 -4.65
CA MET A 27 -25.21 27.37 -4.43
C MET A 27 -24.55 28.05 -3.24
N ASP A 28 -24.41 27.33 -2.14
CA ASP A 28 -23.76 27.86 -0.93
C ASP A 28 -22.23 27.98 -1.12
N HIS A 29 -21.65 27.08 -1.89
CA HIS A 29 -20.20 27.09 -2.16
C HIS A 29 -19.87 26.27 -3.40
N LEU A 30 -19.01 26.82 -4.27
CA LEU A 30 -18.40 26.08 -5.37
C LEU A 30 -16.92 26.43 -5.48
N SER A 31 -16.06 25.43 -5.48
CA SER A 31 -14.63 25.61 -5.71
C SER A 31 -14.14 24.70 -6.83
N LEU A 32 -13.30 25.28 -7.69
CA LEU A 32 -12.57 24.57 -8.74
C LEU A 32 -11.10 24.65 -8.41
N SER A 33 -10.40 23.51 -8.40
CA SER A 33 -8.96 23.46 -8.32
C SER A 33 -8.38 22.72 -9.51
N ALA A 34 -7.26 23.23 -10.04
CA ALA A 34 -6.49 22.52 -11.02
C ALA A 34 -5.01 22.65 -10.67
N SER A 35 -4.27 21.58 -10.87
CA SER A 35 -2.82 21.56 -10.70
C SER A 35 -2.17 20.78 -11.82
N ALA A 36 -0.99 21.21 -12.23
CA ALA A 36 -0.13 20.51 -13.16
C ALA A 36 1.29 20.53 -12.62
N GLY A 37 2.07 19.52 -12.96
CA GLY A 37 3.43 19.42 -12.49
C GLY A 37 4.23 18.41 -13.27
N VAL A 38 5.44 18.16 -12.80
CA VAL A 38 6.37 17.22 -13.40
C VAL A 38 7.10 16.43 -12.31
N ILE A 39 7.47 15.20 -12.64
CA ILE A 39 8.51 14.48 -11.92
C ILE A 39 9.83 14.89 -12.54
N ALA A 40 10.65 15.62 -11.79
CA ALA A 40 11.78 16.35 -12.35
C ALA A 40 12.89 15.45 -12.91
N SER A 41 13.04 14.23 -12.43
CA SER A 41 14.08 13.29 -12.90
C SER A 41 13.97 12.97 -14.40
N ARG A 42 12.76 12.97 -14.97
CA ARG A 42 12.51 12.65 -16.40
C ARG A 42 11.42 13.53 -17.05
N LEU A 43 11.05 14.64 -16.43
CA LEU A 43 10.03 15.57 -16.91
C LEU A 43 8.69 14.91 -17.24
N HIS A 44 8.28 13.92 -16.44
CA HIS A 44 7.00 13.23 -16.63
C HIS A 44 5.84 14.12 -16.15
N PRO A 45 4.82 14.36 -16.97
CA PRO A 45 3.70 15.21 -16.62
C PRO A 45 2.79 14.54 -15.62
N ILE A 46 2.28 15.32 -14.68
CA ILE A 46 1.22 14.97 -13.73
C ILE A 46 0.21 16.11 -13.68
N GLY A 47 -1.08 15.77 -13.52
CA GLY A 47 -2.13 16.78 -13.42
C GLY A 47 -3.32 16.30 -12.61
N GLU A 48 -3.98 17.23 -11.97
CA GLU A 48 -5.20 17.00 -11.21
C GLU A 48 -6.16 18.16 -11.41
N VAL A 49 -7.45 17.85 -11.58
CA VAL A 49 -8.54 18.82 -11.58
C VAL A 49 -9.60 18.33 -10.59
N SER A 50 -10.11 19.21 -9.74
CA SER A 50 -11.20 18.87 -8.85
C SER A 50 -12.25 19.98 -8.77
N LEU A 51 -13.51 19.56 -8.63
CA LEU A 51 -14.67 20.38 -8.42
C LEU A 51 -15.34 19.97 -7.12
N ARG A 52 -15.55 20.92 -6.22
CA ARG A 52 -16.24 20.69 -4.93
C ARG A 52 -17.31 21.73 -4.75
N GLY A 53 -18.43 21.32 -4.19
CA GLY A 53 -19.49 22.26 -3.89
C GLY A 53 -20.47 21.75 -2.87
N SER A 54 -21.23 22.70 -2.32
CA SER A 54 -22.38 22.45 -1.47
C SER A 54 -23.54 23.32 -1.93
N SER A 55 -24.74 22.82 -1.76
CA SER A 55 -25.96 23.53 -2.14
C SER A 55 -27.15 23.05 -1.34
N THR A 56 -28.12 23.94 -1.13
CA THR A 56 -29.44 23.56 -0.67
C THR A 56 -30.34 23.25 -1.87
N LEU A 57 -31.11 22.17 -1.79
CA LEU A 57 -31.99 21.68 -2.84
C LEU A 57 -33.44 21.88 -2.43
N PHE A 58 -34.22 22.64 -3.22
CA PHE A 58 -35.69 22.82 -3.07
C PHE A 58 -36.13 23.36 -1.72
N THR A 59 -35.49 23.08 -0.63
CA THR A 59 -35.79 23.57 0.72
C THR A 59 -34.48 23.70 1.54
N PRO A 60 -34.41 24.62 2.52
CA PRO A 60 -33.29 24.74 3.43
C PRO A 60 -32.99 23.46 4.24
N ARG A 61 -33.91 22.49 4.25
CA ARG A 61 -33.80 21.22 4.96
C ARG A 61 -33.12 20.11 4.16
N LEU A 62 -32.92 20.31 2.87
CA LEU A 62 -32.29 19.33 1.98
C LEU A 62 -31.03 19.93 1.41
N SER A 63 -29.85 19.36 1.78
CA SER A 63 -28.54 19.81 1.30
C SER A 63 -27.80 18.71 0.58
N ILE A 64 -27.00 19.10 -0.40
CA ILE A 64 -26.08 18.23 -1.11
C ILE A 64 -24.65 18.76 -1.00
N ASN A 65 -23.71 17.87 -0.74
CA ASN A 65 -22.27 18.13 -0.91
C ASN A 65 -21.74 17.17 -1.96
N TYR A 66 -20.85 17.62 -2.81
CA TYR A 66 -20.23 16.80 -3.83
C TYR A 66 -18.76 17.16 -4.04
N ASN A 67 -18.01 16.17 -4.46
CA ASN A 67 -16.61 16.30 -4.83
C ASN A 67 -16.35 15.40 -6.04
N LEU A 68 -15.83 15.99 -7.12
CA LEU A 68 -15.40 15.29 -8.32
C LEU A 68 -13.96 15.63 -8.58
N SER A 69 -13.08 14.64 -8.76
CA SER A 69 -11.71 14.87 -9.13
C SER A 69 -11.22 13.90 -10.19
N TYR A 70 -10.38 14.39 -11.07
CA TYR A 70 -9.69 13.62 -12.09
C TYR A 70 -8.18 13.83 -11.95
N LYS A 71 -7.43 12.73 -12.00
CA LYS A 71 -5.96 12.73 -11.95
C LYS A 71 -5.42 11.95 -13.15
N ASP A 72 -4.36 12.45 -13.75
CA ASP A 72 -3.58 11.76 -14.77
C ASP A 72 -2.10 12.04 -14.54
N GLY A 73 -1.27 11.02 -14.64
CA GLY A 73 0.15 11.18 -14.44
C GLY A 73 0.95 10.00 -14.93
N THR A 74 2.12 10.32 -15.45
CA THR A 74 3.12 9.35 -15.86
C THR A 74 4.23 9.31 -14.81
N GLN A 75 4.73 8.14 -14.50
CA GLN A 75 5.83 7.90 -13.57
C GLN A 75 6.77 6.86 -14.16
N THR A 76 8.05 7.03 -13.88
CA THR A 76 9.07 6.01 -14.16
C THR A 76 9.79 5.67 -12.87
N ASP A 77 9.89 4.38 -12.60
CA ASP A 77 10.61 3.85 -11.44
C ASP A 77 11.79 3.02 -11.96
N ASP A 78 12.98 3.40 -11.52
CA ASP A 78 14.21 2.66 -11.74
C ASP A 78 14.55 1.92 -10.46
N GLU A 79 14.75 0.62 -10.56
CA GLU A 79 15.00 -0.25 -9.42
C GLU A 79 16.23 -1.12 -9.67
N MET A 80 17.06 -1.25 -8.63
CA MET A 80 18.08 -2.29 -8.51
C MET A 80 17.69 -3.16 -7.32
N ARG A 81 17.75 -4.49 -7.49
CA ARG A 81 17.53 -5.47 -6.42
C ARG A 81 18.65 -6.50 -6.41
N ALA A 82 19.17 -6.80 -5.21
CA ALA A 82 20.19 -7.82 -4.98
C ALA A 82 19.79 -8.67 -3.77
N THR A 83 19.56 -9.96 -3.96
CA THR A 83 19.28 -10.90 -2.87
C THR A 83 20.60 -11.50 -2.41
N TRP A 84 20.90 -11.39 -1.13
CA TRP A 84 22.15 -11.89 -0.55
C TRP A 84 21.92 -13.25 0.10
N THR A 85 22.71 -14.24 -0.30
CA THR A 85 22.62 -15.62 0.18
C THR A 85 23.92 -16.05 0.86
N GLY A 86 23.90 -17.19 1.55
CA GLY A 86 25.04 -17.74 2.27
C GLY A 86 25.23 -17.14 3.67
N GLY A 87 26.00 -17.85 4.50
CA GLY A 87 26.31 -17.44 5.87
C GLY A 87 27.45 -16.41 5.95
N LEU A 88 27.46 -15.59 7.01
CA LEU A 88 28.58 -14.72 7.31
C LEU A 88 29.83 -15.53 7.64
N PRO A 89 31.05 -15.15 7.19
CA PRO A 89 31.39 -13.92 6.46
C PRO A 89 31.31 -14.03 4.91
N ASN A 90 30.99 -15.20 4.36
CA ASN A 90 31.12 -15.52 2.94
C ASN A 90 29.78 -15.26 2.17
N ARG A 91 29.08 -14.21 2.52
CA ARG A 91 27.84 -13.83 1.87
C ARG A 91 28.07 -13.31 0.45
N TYR A 92 27.28 -13.77 -0.51
CA TYR A 92 27.34 -13.36 -1.92
C TYR A 92 25.94 -13.03 -2.45
N ILE A 93 25.88 -12.45 -3.65
CA ILE A 93 24.60 -12.13 -4.29
C ILE A 93 24.10 -13.38 -5.01
N GLY A 94 22.93 -13.91 -4.60
CA GLY A 94 22.29 -15.06 -5.22
C GLY A 94 21.41 -14.68 -6.42
N ASN A 95 20.74 -13.51 -6.35
CA ASN A 95 19.99 -12.96 -7.47
C ASN A 95 20.24 -11.45 -7.59
N TYR A 96 20.33 -10.96 -8.82
CA TYR A 96 20.53 -9.56 -9.13
C TYR A 96 19.59 -9.11 -10.22
N GLN A 97 18.94 -7.97 -10.07
CA GLN A 97 17.93 -7.49 -11.00
C GLN A 97 18.03 -5.98 -11.18
N LEU A 98 18.02 -5.56 -12.42
CA LEU A 98 17.81 -4.18 -12.82
C LEU A 98 16.44 -4.08 -13.50
N ARG A 99 15.64 -3.09 -13.11
CA ARG A 99 14.27 -2.92 -13.60
C ARG A 99 14.02 -1.48 -14.00
N HIS A 100 13.31 -1.32 -15.07
CA HIS A 100 12.78 -0.05 -15.53
C HIS A 100 11.27 -0.19 -15.74
N THR A 101 10.48 0.52 -14.95
CA THR A 101 9.02 0.48 -15.05
C THR A 101 8.51 1.86 -15.42
N LYS A 102 7.83 1.95 -16.55
CA LYS A 102 7.10 3.15 -16.96
C LYS A 102 5.62 2.92 -16.78
N SER A 103 4.95 3.77 -16.02
CA SER A 103 3.53 3.67 -15.74
C SER A 103 2.80 4.97 -16.01
N ARG A 104 1.56 4.88 -16.49
CA ARG A 104 0.59 5.97 -16.54
C ARG A 104 -0.60 5.58 -15.69
N ARG A 105 -1.00 6.49 -14.83
CA ARG A 105 -2.11 6.27 -13.91
C ARG A 105 -3.16 7.36 -14.12
N MET A 106 -4.36 6.94 -14.53
CA MET A 106 -5.53 7.79 -14.67
C MET A 106 -6.55 7.43 -13.60
N GLY A 107 -7.17 8.43 -12.99
CA GLY A 107 -8.14 8.19 -11.92
C GLY A 107 -9.27 9.20 -11.95
N LEU A 108 -10.51 8.71 -11.81
CA LEU A 108 -11.71 9.50 -11.55
C LEU A 108 -12.20 9.17 -10.15
N PHE A 109 -12.43 10.18 -9.35
CA PHE A 109 -13.06 10.08 -8.04
C PHE A 109 -14.30 10.96 -7.99
N ALA A 110 -15.42 10.41 -7.55
CA ALA A 110 -16.65 11.12 -7.31
C ALA A 110 -17.21 10.75 -5.93
N GLU A 111 -17.63 11.74 -5.18
CA GLU A 111 -18.28 11.59 -3.88
C GLU A 111 -19.47 12.53 -3.80
N GLY A 112 -20.56 12.04 -3.22
CA GLY A 112 -21.75 12.84 -3.00
C GLY A 112 -22.41 12.49 -1.66
N THR A 113 -22.92 13.50 -0.98
CA THR A 113 -23.71 13.33 0.25
C THR A 113 -24.95 14.19 0.18
N LEU A 114 -26.10 13.54 0.23
CA LEU A 114 -27.40 14.16 0.37
C LEU A 114 -27.82 14.07 1.83
N ARG A 115 -28.18 15.20 2.44
CA ARG A 115 -28.65 15.27 3.83
C ARG A 115 -30.02 15.91 3.86
N TRP A 116 -30.96 15.24 4.50
CA TRP A 116 -32.33 15.71 4.69
C TRP A 116 -32.63 15.86 6.19
N MET A 117 -32.92 17.07 6.61
CA MET A 117 -33.48 17.36 7.93
C MET A 117 -35.00 17.15 7.89
N VAL A 118 -35.41 15.91 8.23
CA VAL A 118 -36.87 15.54 8.25
C VAL A 118 -37.59 16.37 9.28
N SER A 119 -36.97 16.59 10.43
CA SER A 119 -37.42 17.48 11.50
C SER A 119 -36.19 18.14 12.18
N ASP A 120 -36.43 19.00 13.15
CA ASP A 120 -35.34 19.58 13.96
C ASP A 120 -34.60 18.51 14.84
N ARG A 121 -35.18 17.31 14.92
CA ARG A 121 -34.67 16.19 15.71
C ARG A 121 -34.17 15.02 14.87
N ASP A 122 -34.56 14.96 13.60
CA ASP A 122 -34.35 13.81 12.74
C ASP A 122 -33.62 14.21 11.46
N ARG A 123 -32.54 13.52 11.19
CA ARG A 123 -31.74 13.67 9.96
C ARG A 123 -31.58 12.33 9.27
N ILE A 124 -31.68 12.33 7.96
CA ILE A 124 -31.34 11.18 7.12
C ILE A 124 -30.26 11.61 6.14
N GLY A 125 -29.29 10.79 5.93
CA GLY A 125 -28.19 11.02 4.99
C GLY A 125 -28.03 9.86 4.03
N LEU A 126 -27.85 10.16 2.75
CA LEU A 126 -27.40 9.21 1.74
C LEU A 126 -26.05 9.69 1.21
N SER A 127 -25.00 8.92 1.40
CA SER A 127 -23.69 9.20 0.83
C SER A 127 -23.25 8.10 -0.10
N GLY A 128 -22.51 8.48 -1.14
CA GLY A 128 -21.93 7.54 -2.07
C GLY A 128 -20.58 8.02 -2.56
N ASN A 129 -19.71 7.06 -2.87
CA ASN A 129 -18.43 7.31 -3.50
C ASN A 129 -18.18 6.35 -4.65
N LEU A 130 -17.41 6.83 -5.64
CA LEU A 130 -16.95 6.06 -6.78
C LEU A 130 -15.51 6.45 -7.06
N ARG A 131 -14.64 5.45 -7.18
CA ARG A 131 -13.27 5.62 -7.63
C ARG A 131 -12.98 4.64 -8.74
N LEU A 132 -12.60 5.17 -9.89
CA LEU A 132 -12.11 4.43 -11.03
C LEU A 132 -10.64 4.75 -11.19
N GLN A 133 -9.80 3.76 -11.35
CA GLN A 133 -8.39 3.96 -11.58
C GLN A 133 -7.89 2.95 -12.60
N ASP A 134 -7.35 3.46 -13.70
CA ASP A 134 -6.64 2.69 -14.71
C ASP A 134 -5.14 2.95 -14.57
N THR A 135 -4.38 1.89 -14.51
CA THR A 135 -2.92 1.94 -14.52
C THR A 135 -2.42 1.16 -15.73
N TRP A 136 -1.70 1.83 -16.59
CA TRP A 136 -1.01 1.25 -17.73
C TRP A 136 0.47 1.15 -17.40
N ASP A 137 1.06 -0.03 -17.42
CA ASP A 137 2.47 -0.20 -17.11
C ASP A 137 3.22 -1.04 -18.15
N GLN A 138 4.49 -0.72 -18.31
CA GLN A 138 5.48 -1.44 -19.09
C GLN A 138 6.69 -1.65 -18.20
N ARG A 139 7.23 -2.87 -18.14
CA ARG A 139 8.41 -3.17 -17.33
C ARG A 139 9.45 -3.88 -18.18
N ASP A 140 10.65 -3.36 -18.11
CA ASP A 140 11.87 -3.93 -18.64
C ASP A 140 12.69 -4.48 -17.49
N HIS A 141 13.29 -5.65 -17.67
CA HIS A 141 14.00 -6.35 -16.63
C HIS A 141 15.23 -7.05 -17.20
N LEU A 142 16.39 -6.77 -16.61
CA LEU A 142 17.62 -7.53 -16.75
C LEU A 142 17.87 -8.24 -15.43
N GLY A 143 17.86 -9.57 -15.42
CA GLY A 143 18.11 -10.41 -14.24
C GLY A 143 19.35 -11.27 -14.43
N ILE A 144 20.09 -11.48 -13.34
CA ILE A 144 21.09 -12.56 -13.20
C ILE A 144 20.62 -13.37 -12.02
N ASN A 145 20.08 -14.54 -12.30
CA ASN A 145 19.43 -15.38 -11.31
C ASN A 145 20.27 -16.61 -11.01
N ASN A 146 20.04 -17.25 -9.87
CA ASN A 146 20.67 -18.50 -9.47
C ASN A 146 22.21 -18.42 -9.49
N ILE A 147 22.75 -17.31 -8.98
CA ILE A 147 24.19 -17.12 -8.92
C ILE A 147 24.75 -18.07 -7.87
N VAL A 148 25.71 -18.89 -8.27
CA VAL A 148 26.39 -19.85 -7.41
C VAL A 148 27.90 -19.65 -7.50
N PRO A 149 28.63 -19.79 -6.39
CA PRO A 149 30.10 -19.76 -6.42
C PRO A 149 30.64 -21.04 -7.06
N LEU A 150 31.65 -20.89 -7.89
CA LEU A 150 32.42 -21.98 -8.51
C LEU A 150 33.89 -21.84 -8.12
N GLU A 151 34.49 -22.92 -7.66
CA GLU A 151 35.91 -22.98 -7.40
C GLU A 151 36.65 -23.42 -8.68
N VAL A 152 37.40 -22.49 -9.28
CA VAL A 152 38.20 -22.75 -10.47
C VAL A 152 39.64 -22.41 -10.17
N GLU A 153 40.51 -23.39 -10.23
CA GLU A 153 41.99 -23.26 -10.00
C GLU A 153 42.34 -22.53 -8.69
N GLY A 154 41.56 -22.75 -7.62
CA GLY A 154 41.76 -22.13 -6.31
C GLY A 154 41.28 -20.68 -6.20
N HIS A 155 40.54 -20.19 -7.19
CA HIS A 155 39.81 -18.90 -7.17
C HIS A 155 38.32 -19.11 -7.19
N THR A 156 37.58 -18.35 -6.39
CA THR A 156 36.13 -18.36 -6.41
C THR A 156 35.63 -17.46 -7.56
N THR A 157 35.01 -18.08 -8.55
CA THR A 157 34.22 -17.38 -9.60
C THR A 157 32.74 -17.59 -9.35
N TYR A 158 31.91 -16.93 -10.11
CA TYR A 158 30.43 -17.06 -9.99
C TYR A 158 29.82 -17.38 -11.34
N SER A 159 28.84 -18.26 -11.36
CA SER A 159 28.02 -18.53 -12.54
C SER A 159 26.56 -18.28 -12.23
N GLY A 160 25.83 -17.74 -13.19
CA GLY A 160 24.40 -17.46 -13.05
C GLY A 160 23.66 -17.56 -14.38
N GLU A 161 22.35 -17.45 -14.32
CA GLU A 161 21.47 -17.43 -15.48
C GLU A 161 21.10 -15.98 -15.80
N LEU A 162 21.56 -15.47 -16.94
CA LEU A 162 21.21 -14.13 -17.41
C LEU A 162 19.83 -14.15 -18.08
N GLU A 163 18.90 -13.35 -17.64
CA GLU A 163 17.54 -13.23 -18.16
C GLU A 163 17.26 -11.81 -18.66
N ARG A 164 16.72 -11.71 -19.87
CA ARG A 164 16.19 -10.47 -20.45
C ARG A 164 14.68 -10.62 -20.59
N LEU A 165 13.91 -9.82 -19.85
CA LEU A 165 12.48 -9.98 -19.77
C LEU A 165 11.78 -8.64 -20.08
N THR A 166 10.78 -8.72 -20.97
CA THR A 166 9.86 -7.61 -21.26
C THR A 166 8.46 -7.99 -20.80
N ARG A 167 7.89 -7.23 -19.86
CA ARG A 167 6.49 -7.33 -19.47
C ARG A 167 5.69 -6.21 -20.11
N ALA A 168 4.70 -6.63 -20.89
CA ALA A 168 3.85 -5.77 -21.68
C ALA A 168 2.37 -6.15 -21.48
N GLY A 169 1.48 -5.54 -22.22
CA GLY A 169 0.10 -5.96 -22.39
C GLY A 169 -0.10 -6.66 -23.73
N GLY A 170 -0.82 -7.76 -23.73
CA GLY A 170 -1.39 -8.33 -24.94
C GLY A 170 -2.51 -7.45 -25.52
N ALA A 171 -2.98 -7.77 -26.72
CA ALA A 171 -4.07 -7.05 -27.36
C ALA A 171 -5.34 -7.03 -26.50
N LEU A 172 -5.95 -5.85 -26.39
CA LEU A 172 -7.23 -5.63 -25.73
C LEU A 172 -8.29 -5.23 -26.77
N PRO A 173 -9.58 -5.47 -26.50
CA PRO A 173 -10.65 -4.91 -27.31
C PRO A 173 -10.52 -3.39 -27.47
N ASP A 174 -10.91 -2.86 -28.63
CA ASP A 174 -10.78 -1.42 -29.00
C ASP A 174 -11.40 -0.42 -28.03
N ARG A 175 -12.27 -0.90 -27.15
CA ARG A 175 -12.88 -0.06 -26.08
C ARG A 175 -11.88 0.46 -25.03
N TYR A 176 -10.68 -0.11 -24.98
CA TYR A 176 -9.65 0.33 -24.03
C TYR A 176 -8.71 1.32 -24.72
N LEU A 177 -8.94 2.61 -24.49
CA LEU A 177 -8.01 3.67 -24.89
C LEU A 177 -6.79 3.62 -23.97
N GLY A 178 -5.62 3.34 -24.49
CA GLY A 178 -4.45 3.28 -23.64
C GLY A 178 -3.11 3.27 -24.38
N TRP A 179 -2.06 3.00 -23.67
CA TRP A 179 -0.73 2.84 -24.21
C TRP A 179 -0.62 1.49 -24.96
N ASN A 180 -0.37 1.54 -26.23
CA ASN A 180 -0.12 0.33 -27.02
C ASN A 180 1.09 -0.42 -26.43
N GLY A 181 0.92 -1.71 -26.19
CA GLY A 181 1.93 -2.54 -25.57
C GLY A 181 2.07 -2.41 -24.05
N ALA A 182 1.17 -1.71 -23.37
CA ALA A 182 1.17 -1.65 -21.92
C ALA A 182 0.18 -2.65 -21.30
N ARG A 183 0.55 -3.21 -20.16
CA ARG A 183 -0.33 -3.97 -19.30
C ARG A 183 -1.34 -3.04 -18.64
N LEU A 184 -2.63 -3.37 -18.72
CA LEU A 184 -3.69 -2.63 -18.04
C LEU A 184 -3.99 -3.27 -16.69
N LYS A 185 -4.04 -2.43 -15.65
CA LYS A 185 -4.58 -2.76 -14.34
C LYS A 185 -5.69 -1.77 -14.00
N GLN A 186 -6.91 -2.27 -13.89
CA GLN A 186 -8.08 -1.47 -13.54
C GLN A 186 -8.48 -1.72 -12.10
N LYS A 187 -8.77 -0.64 -11.37
CA LYS A 187 -9.35 -0.71 -10.03
C LYS A 187 -10.65 0.07 -10.01
N TRP A 188 -11.66 -0.55 -9.47
CA TRP A 188 -12.95 0.05 -9.25
C TRP A 188 -13.33 -0.10 -7.77
N THR A 189 -13.70 1.02 -7.16
CA THR A 189 -14.20 1.03 -5.78
C THR A 189 -15.46 1.85 -5.75
N GLY A 190 -16.52 1.32 -5.18
CA GLY A 190 -17.78 2.05 -5.02
C GLY A 190 -18.42 1.75 -3.69
N GLY A 191 -19.11 2.75 -3.12
CA GLY A 191 -19.77 2.59 -1.84
C GLY A 191 -21.03 3.44 -1.75
N LEU A 192 -22.02 2.92 -1.02
CA LEU A 192 -23.25 3.63 -0.66
C LEU A 192 -23.47 3.47 0.83
N THR A 193 -23.83 4.56 1.51
CA THR A 193 -24.17 4.56 2.93
C THR A 193 -25.44 5.32 3.15
N LEU A 194 -26.43 4.65 3.72
CA LEU A 194 -27.65 5.28 4.26
C LEU A 194 -27.45 5.44 5.77
N SER A 195 -27.73 6.63 6.31
CA SER A 195 -27.55 6.94 7.72
C SER A 195 -28.71 7.73 8.27
N GLY A 196 -28.90 7.64 9.57
CA GLY A 196 -29.90 8.43 10.27
C GLY A 196 -29.44 8.84 11.66
N ASP A 197 -29.85 10.03 12.06
CA ASP A 197 -29.61 10.62 13.37
C ASP A 197 -30.94 11.07 13.97
N HIS A 198 -31.25 10.63 15.18
CA HIS A 198 -32.55 10.86 15.84
C HIS A 198 -32.35 11.28 17.30
N ARG A 199 -32.95 12.42 17.68
CA ARG A 199 -33.05 12.82 19.08
C ARG A 199 -34.40 12.36 19.63
N LEU A 200 -34.39 11.45 20.58
CA LEU A 200 -35.63 10.87 21.14
C LEU A 200 -36.43 11.90 21.95
N PRO A 201 -37.76 12.03 21.73
CA PRO A 201 -38.54 13.14 22.26
C PRO A 201 -38.65 13.19 23.80
N SER A 202 -38.63 12.04 24.46
CA SER A 202 -38.92 11.89 25.90
C SER A 202 -37.64 11.65 26.74
N SER A 203 -36.47 11.68 26.14
CA SER A 203 -35.20 11.35 26.79
C SER A 203 -34.04 12.20 26.26
N SER A 204 -33.01 12.39 27.09
CA SER A 204 -31.74 12.95 26.66
C SER A 204 -30.95 11.92 25.86
N ALA A 205 -31.64 11.19 24.95
CA ALA A 205 -31.02 10.11 24.18
C ALA A 205 -30.91 10.48 22.69
N TYR A 206 -29.80 10.07 22.11
CA TYR A 206 -29.47 10.30 20.71
C TYR A 206 -29.11 8.96 20.05
N LEU A 207 -29.86 8.59 19.01
CA LEU A 207 -29.63 7.39 18.21
C LEU A 207 -29.02 7.78 16.86
N SER A 208 -27.88 7.20 16.52
CA SER A 208 -27.33 7.24 15.18
C SER A 208 -27.22 5.84 14.61
N TRP A 209 -27.51 5.68 13.33
CA TRP A 209 -27.37 4.41 12.63
C TRP A 209 -26.86 4.61 11.21
N SER A 210 -26.22 3.57 10.68
CA SER A 210 -25.83 3.51 9.27
C SER A 210 -25.89 2.09 8.73
N ILE A 211 -26.20 2.01 7.43
CA ILE A 211 -26.11 0.78 6.64
C ILE A 211 -25.23 1.11 5.44
N ASP A 212 -24.20 0.33 5.22
CA ASP A 212 -23.27 0.54 4.12
C ASP A 212 -23.14 -0.69 3.23
N HIS A 213 -22.88 -0.42 1.96
CA HIS A 213 -22.54 -1.38 0.94
C HIS A 213 -21.31 -0.89 0.21
N GLN A 214 -20.28 -1.75 0.08
CA GLN A 214 -19.04 -1.41 -0.61
C GLN A 214 -18.66 -2.51 -1.58
N LEU A 215 -18.09 -2.08 -2.72
CA LEU A 215 -17.57 -2.91 -3.78
C LEU A 215 -16.13 -2.52 -4.06
N TYR A 216 -15.30 -3.52 -4.27
CA TYR A 216 -13.94 -3.37 -4.80
C TYR A 216 -13.73 -4.41 -5.88
N GLU A 217 -13.18 -3.99 -7.02
CA GLU A 217 -12.73 -4.88 -8.09
C GLU A 217 -11.36 -4.45 -8.57
N GLU A 218 -10.54 -5.42 -8.86
CA GLU A 218 -9.23 -5.23 -9.48
C GLU A 218 -9.08 -6.23 -10.62
N ASP A 219 -8.89 -5.73 -11.84
CA ASP A 219 -8.73 -6.51 -13.05
C ASP A 219 -7.38 -6.23 -13.70
N CYS A 220 -6.69 -7.29 -14.12
CA CYS A 220 -5.55 -7.20 -15.02
C CYS A 220 -5.77 -8.18 -16.18
N PRO A 221 -6.40 -7.73 -17.28
CA PRO A 221 -6.91 -8.64 -18.31
C PRO A 221 -5.87 -9.07 -19.36
N ASN A 222 -4.69 -8.47 -19.40
CA ASN A 222 -3.82 -8.58 -20.57
C ASN A 222 -2.33 -8.64 -20.26
N GLU A 223 -1.93 -9.15 -19.10
CA GLU A 223 -0.49 -9.26 -18.84
C GLU A 223 0.15 -10.27 -19.79
N ARG A 224 1.22 -9.84 -20.47
CA ARG A 224 2.05 -10.69 -21.33
C ARG A 224 3.52 -10.48 -20.99
N VAL A 225 4.25 -11.57 -20.85
CA VAL A 225 5.68 -11.60 -20.56
C VAL A 225 6.41 -12.38 -21.64
N VAL A 226 7.47 -11.79 -22.20
CA VAL A 226 8.41 -12.47 -23.09
C VAL A 226 9.76 -12.47 -22.42
N ALA A 227 10.39 -13.64 -22.32
CA ALA A 227 11.69 -13.79 -21.68
C ALA A 227 12.67 -14.60 -22.58
N HIS A 228 13.90 -14.14 -22.59
CA HIS A 228 15.06 -14.81 -23.17
C HIS A 228 16.12 -15.00 -22.12
N HIS A 229 16.90 -16.06 -22.22
CA HIS A 229 17.92 -16.39 -21.22
C HIS A 229 19.22 -16.83 -21.85
N LEU A 230 20.29 -16.69 -21.09
CA LEU A 230 21.60 -17.24 -21.34
C LEU A 230 22.01 -18.01 -20.10
N PRO A 231 22.04 -19.35 -20.13
CA PRO A 231 22.47 -20.17 -19.01
C PRO A 231 24.00 -20.08 -18.81
N ASP A 232 24.47 -20.51 -17.65
CA ASP A 232 25.89 -20.69 -17.31
C ASP A 232 26.77 -19.46 -17.63
N THR A 233 26.24 -18.27 -17.39
CA THR A 233 26.95 -17.01 -17.61
C THR A 233 27.95 -16.77 -16.48
N GLU A 234 29.22 -16.57 -16.84
CA GLU A 234 30.23 -16.13 -15.86
C GLU A 234 29.90 -14.72 -15.38
N VAL A 235 29.83 -14.57 -14.06
CA VAL A 235 29.46 -13.32 -13.40
C VAL A 235 30.64 -12.86 -12.55
N ARG A 236 30.96 -11.59 -12.66
CA ARG A 236 31.95 -10.92 -11.81
C ARG A 236 31.24 -9.96 -10.89
N THR A 237 31.47 -10.13 -9.60
CA THR A 237 30.90 -9.29 -8.56
C THR A 237 31.88 -8.16 -8.23
N GLU A 238 31.52 -6.94 -8.56
CA GLU A 238 32.27 -5.75 -8.15
C GLU A 238 31.72 -5.27 -6.80
N LEU A 239 32.15 -5.92 -5.73
CA LEU A 239 31.74 -5.62 -4.35
C LEU A 239 32.60 -4.54 -3.68
N GLY A 240 33.32 -3.74 -4.45
CA GLY A 240 34.09 -2.62 -3.90
C GLY A 240 33.24 -1.62 -3.13
N ASP A 241 31.99 -1.42 -3.55
CA ASP A 241 30.96 -0.71 -2.80
C ASP A 241 29.75 -1.62 -2.59
N ARG A 242 29.68 -2.27 -1.44
CA ARG A 242 28.53 -3.12 -1.07
C ARG A 242 27.23 -2.33 -0.88
N HIS A 243 27.32 -1.03 -0.65
CA HIS A 243 26.16 -0.15 -0.61
C HIS A 243 25.50 0.04 -1.98
N LEU A 244 26.28 -0.18 -3.05
CA LEU A 244 25.86 -0.09 -4.45
C LEU A 244 26.45 -1.28 -5.23
N PRO A 245 26.02 -2.52 -4.96
CA PRO A 245 26.59 -3.71 -5.57
C PRO A 245 26.39 -3.68 -7.08
N ARG A 246 27.43 -4.03 -7.82
CA ARG A 246 27.41 -4.13 -9.26
C ARG A 246 27.85 -5.52 -9.68
N LEU A 247 27.09 -6.09 -10.62
CA LEU A 247 27.48 -7.31 -11.31
C LEU A 247 27.83 -6.97 -12.75
N SER A 248 28.93 -7.49 -13.22
CA SER A 248 29.33 -7.48 -14.62
C SER A 248 29.36 -8.91 -15.16
N TYR A 249 29.09 -9.06 -16.44
CA TYR A 249 29.14 -10.32 -17.17
C TYR A 249 29.75 -10.07 -18.53
N GLU A 250 30.29 -11.13 -19.13
CA GLU A 250 30.79 -11.03 -20.49
C GLU A 250 29.61 -10.90 -21.47
N GLU A 251 29.58 -9.82 -22.22
CA GLU A 251 28.55 -9.65 -23.27
C GLU A 251 28.82 -10.65 -24.40
N VAL A 252 27.94 -11.63 -24.53
CA VAL A 252 27.90 -12.53 -25.69
C VAL A 252 27.01 -11.98 -26.79
N GLY A 253 27.24 -12.43 -28.02
CA GLY A 253 26.41 -11.99 -29.13
C GLY A 253 24.93 -12.31 -28.92
N GLU A 254 24.02 -11.43 -29.34
CA GLU A 254 22.57 -11.55 -29.17
C GLU A 254 21.98 -12.88 -29.68
N ARG A 255 22.65 -13.56 -30.60
CA ARG A 255 22.26 -14.88 -31.13
C ARG A 255 22.39 -16.01 -30.11
N SER A 256 23.14 -15.81 -29.06
CA SER A 256 23.37 -16.80 -28.00
C SER A 256 22.21 -16.88 -27.00
N TYR A 257 21.33 -15.86 -26.98
CA TYR A 257 20.16 -15.89 -26.09
C TYR A 257 19.10 -16.87 -26.60
N GLY A 258 18.82 -17.87 -25.78
CA GLY A 258 17.72 -18.82 -26.00
C GLY A 258 16.37 -18.20 -25.66
N PHE A 259 15.34 -18.66 -26.36
CA PHE A 259 13.95 -18.38 -25.96
C PHE A 259 13.63 -19.14 -24.66
N ARG A 260 13.10 -18.44 -23.66
CA ARG A 260 12.70 -19.05 -22.39
C ARG A 260 11.19 -19.28 -22.31
N LYS A 261 10.40 -18.21 -22.47
CA LYS A 261 8.95 -18.30 -22.34
C LYS A 261 8.22 -17.12 -22.97
N ILE A 262 7.00 -17.39 -23.38
CA ILE A 262 5.91 -16.41 -23.41
C ILE A 262 4.88 -16.87 -22.37
N SER A 263 4.42 -15.97 -21.52
CA SER A 263 3.31 -16.24 -20.61
C SER A 263 2.26 -15.16 -20.71
N GLU A 264 1.02 -15.55 -20.66
CA GLU A 264 -0.14 -14.67 -20.60
C GLU A 264 -0.86 -14.90 -19.28
N LYS A 265 -1.25 -13.81 -18.62
CA LYS A 265 -1.94 -13.88 -17.34
C LYS A 265 -3.09 -12.90 -17.29
N THR A 266 -4.22 -13.37 -16.77
CA THR A 266 -5.37 -12.55 -16.40
C THR A 266 -5.61 -12.72 -14.91
N THR A 267 -5.83 -11.62 -14.19
CA THR A 267 -6.18 -11.65 -12.78
C THR A 267 -7.47 -10.89 -12.54
N HIS A 268 -8.30 -11.42 -11.67
CA HIS A 268 -9.54 -10.78 -11.23
C HIS A 268 -9.72 -10.98 -9.73
N LEU A 269 -9.79 -9.87 -8.99
CA LEU A 269 -10.13 -9.83 -7.57
C LEU A 269 -11.42 -9.03 -7.39
N GLY A 270 -12.41 -9.62 -6.74
CA GLY A 270 -13.66 -8.97 -6.36
C GLY A 270 -13.90 -9.03 -4.86
N GLU A 271 -14.32 -7.92 -4.26
CA GLU A 271 -14.74 -7.85 -2.87
C GLU A 271 -16.09 -7.13 -2.76
N ILE A 272 -17.02 -7.70 -2.01
CA ILE A 272 -18.33 -7.11 -1.70
C ILE A 272 -18.49 -7.11 -0.20
N SER A 273 -18.80 -5.96 0.38
CA SER A 273 -19.08 -5.90 1.81
C SER A 273 -20.40 -5.16 2.12
N TYR A 274 -21.03 -5.63 3.18
CA TYR A 274 -22.23 -5.04 3.78
C TYR A 274 -21.94 -4.75 5.23
N GLY A 275 -22.28 -3.55 5.69
CA GLY A 275 -22.11 -3.14 7.08
C GLY A 275 -23.39 -2.56 7.65
N ALA A 276 -23.58 -2.73 8.94
CA ALA A 276 -24.62 -2.05 9.70
C ALA A 276 -24.07 -1.62 11.06
N LYS A 277 -24.44 -0.44 11.51
CA LYS A 277 -24.01 0.13 12.79
C LYS A 277 -25.15 0.90 13.42
N ALA A 278 -25.32 0.73 14.74
CA ALA A 278 -26.26 1.52 15.55
C ALA A 278 -25.53 1.97 16.81
N LYS A 279 -25.64 3.26 17.14
CA LYS A 279 -25.05 3.88 18.33
C LYS A 279 -26.13 4.66 19.07
N LEU A 280 -26.34 4.31 20.32
CA LEU A 280 -27.24 5.02 21.23
C LEU A 280 -26.41 5.71 22.33
N ASN A 281 -26.54 7.01 22.43
CA ASN A 281 -26.01 7.79 23.55
C ASN A 281 -27.18 8.20 24.44
N VAL A 282 -27.07 7.96 25.73
CA VAL A 282 -28.09 8.30 26.74
C VAL A 282 -27.42 9.20 27.78
N GLU A 283 -27.91 10.43 27.91
CA GLU A 283 -27.50 11.33 28.99
C GLU A 283 -28.18 10.88 30.27
N LEU A 284 -27.39 10.50 31.26
CA LEU A 284 -27.81 10.15 32.61
C LEU A 284 -27.49 11.31 33.57
N ALA A 285 -28.06 11.30 34.76
CA ALA A 285 -27.79 12.33 35.78
C ALA A 285 -26.30 12.48 36.12
N GLU A 286 -25.53 11.39 35.98
CA GLU A 286 -24.13 11.34 36.37
C GLU A 286 -23.17 11.07 35.19
N GLY A 287 -23.61 11.28 33.94
CA GLY A 287 -22.73 11.07 32.78
C GLY A 287 -23.47 10.62 31.52
N VAL A 288 -22.73 10.11 30.54
CA VAL A 288 -23.26 9.65 29.26
C VAL A 288 -22.96 8.15 29.10
N LEU A 289 -24.02 7.38 28.86
CA LEU A 289 -23.91 5.96 28.48
C LEU A 289 -23.96 5.85 26.96
N THR A 290 -22.96 5.21 26.38
CA THR A 290 -22.89 4.88 24.95
C THR A 290 -23.04 3.37 24.76
N LEU A 291 -23.99 2.97 23.96
CA LEU A 291 -24.16 1.60 23.46
C LEU A 291 -23.89 1.60 21.95
N LEU A 292 -23.08 0.69 21.46
CA LEU A 292 -22.84 0.53 20.03
C LEU A 292 -22.92 -0.93 19.64
N LEU A 293 -23.65 -1.18 18.57
CA LEU A 293 -23.69 -2.47 17.88
C LEU A 293 -23.23 -2.25 16.44
N SER A 294 -22.36 -3.12 15.95
CA SER A 294 -22.00 -3.13 14.53
C SER A 294 -21.81 -4.53 14.01
N GLY A 295 -22.09 -4.70 12.73
CA GLY A 295 -21.84 -5.95 12.02
C GLY A 295 -21.34 -5.66 10.62
N ARG A 296 -20.42 -6.49 10.13
CA ARG A 296 -19.91 -6.42 8.76
C ARG A 296 -19.73 -7.83 8.19
N ARG A 297 -20.14 -7.99 6.94
CA ARG A 297 -19.88 -9.19 6.14
C ARG A 297 -19.12 -8.78 4.90
N LEU A 298 -18.03 -9.48 4.61
CA LEU A 298 -17.22 -9.32 3.40
C LEU A 298 -17.18 -10.67 2.69
N HIS A 299 -17.41 -10.65 1.40
CA HIS A 299 -17.14 -11.75 0.47
C HIS A 299 -16.05 -11.29 -0.50
N ALA A 300 -14.97 -12.05 -0.60
CA ALA A 300 -13.83 -11.79 -1.48
C ALA A 300 -13.53 -13.03 -2.31
N SER A 301 -13.29 -12.84 -3.61
CA SER A 301 -12.87 -13.92 -4.51
C SER A 301 -11.75 -13.46 -5.43
N GLU A 302 -10.75 -14.29 -5.62
CA GLU A 302 -9.68 -14.11 -6.61
C GLU A 302 -9.73 -15.25 -7.62
N ASN A 303 -9.78 -14.89 -8.89
CA ASN A 303 -9.80 -15.82 -10.02
C ASN A 303 -8.74 -15.40 -11.02
N ASP A 304 -7.64 -16.11 -11.00
CA ASP A 304 -6.52 -15.90 -11.91
C ASP A 304 -6.54 -16.96 -13.01
N THR A 305 -6.02 -16.61 -14.19
CA THR A 305 -5.68 -17.58 -15.24
C THR A 305 -4.28 -17.30 -15.73
N SER A 306 -3.56 -18.33 -16.13
CA SER A 306 -2.24 -18.19 -16.74
C SER A 306 -2.01 -19.28 -17.75
N GLU A 307 -1.43 -18.90 -18.88
CA GLU A 307 -1.07 -19.80 -19.96
C GLU A 307 0.40 -19.64 -20.33
N LYS A 308 1.03 -20.76 -20.63
CA LYS A 308 2.34 -20.80 -21.29
C LYS A 308 2.10 -20.94 -22.79
N VAL A 309 2.79 -20.10 -23.55
CA VAL A 309 2.73 -20.09 -25.02
C VAL A 309 4.08 -20.52 -25.55
N TYR A 310 4.08 -21.53 -26.40
CA TYR A 310 5.28 -22.12 -27.00
C TYR A 310 5.26 -21.96 -28.51
N PRO A 311 6.35 -21.50 -29.12
CA PRO A 311 6.51 -21.59 -30.59
C PRO A 311 6.48 -23.05 -31.03
N LEU A 312 5.75 -23.34 -32.09
CA LEU A 312 5.73 -24.69 -32.67
C LEU A 312 7.07 -25.02 -33.34
N LEU A 313 7.46 -26.30 -33.27
CA LEU A 313 8.63 -26.80 -33.98
C LEU A 313 8.44 -26.60 -35.50
N GLY A 314 9.37 -25.87 -36.10
CA GLY A 314 9.31 -25.51 -37.52
C GLY A 314 8.64 -24.18 -37.83
N ALA A 315 7.97 -23.53 -36.87
CA ALA A 315 7.56 -22.15 -37.02
C ALA A 315 8.80 -21.23 -36.93
N HIS A 316 8.87 -20.24 -37.82
CA HIS A 316 9.92 -19.22 -37.77
C HIS A 316 9.64 -18.26 -36.61
N PHE A 317 9.90 -18.71 -35.40
CA PHE A 317 9.87 -17.78 -34.26
C PHE A 317 11.18 -16.97 -34.25
N PRO A 318 11.11 -15.62 -34.19
CA PRO A 318 12.29 -14.79 -34.22
C PRO A 318 13.21 -15.05 -32.99
N THR A 319 14.50 -15.13 -33.26
CA THR A 319 15.52 -15.16 -32.20
C THR A 319 15.60 -13.79 -31.53
N PHE A 320 16.15 -13.70 -30.32
CA PHE A 320 16.37 -12.41 -29.65
C PHE A 320 17.11 -11.40 -30.55
N ALA A 321 18.09 -11.88 -31.34
CA ALA A 321 18.83 -11.05 -32.28
C ALA A 321 17.98 -10.40 -33.38
N SER A 322 16.93 -11.08 -33.85
CA SER A 322 16.06 -10.62 -34.94
C SER A 322 14.81 -9.87 -34.49
N MET A 323 14.48 -9.90 -33.17
CA MET A 323 13.33 -9.16 -32.63
C MET A 323 13.59 -7.66 -32.63
N PRO A 324 12.56 -6.82 -32.87
CA PRO A 324 12.63 -5.40 -32.58
C PRO A 324 12.98 -5.14 -31.13
N LYS A 325 13.97 -4.30 -30.90
CA LYS A 325 14.49 -3.99 -29.56
C LYS A 325 14.46 -2.50 -29.29
N ARG A 326 14.48 -2.15 -28.01
CA ARG A 326 14.74 -0.81 -27.49
C ARG A 326 16.04 -0.86 -26.73
N ASP A 327 16.90 0.13 -26.95
CA ASP A 327 18.06 0.39 -26.12
C ASP A 327 17.61 1.20 -24.91
N LEU A 328 17.90 0.66 -23.73
CA LEU A 328 17.59 1.26 -22.43
C LEU A 328 18.83 1.76 -21.70
N THR A 329 19.87 2.08 -22.46
CA THR A 329 21.05 2.77 -21.96
C THR A 329 20.72 4.23 -21.73
N ASP A 330 20.30 4.56 -20.52
CA ASP A 330 19.86 5.90 -20.12
C ASP A 330 20.75 6.44 -18.99
N ALA A 331 21.44 7.57 -19.22
CA ALA A 331 22.27 8.20 -18.23
C ALA A 331 21.54 8.60 -16.94
N ALA A 332 20.23 8.83 -17.02
CA ALA A 332 19.39 9.17 -15.85
C ALA A 332 18.99 7.95 -15.01
N TYR A 333 19.25 6.73 -15.50
CA TYR A 333 18.88 5.50 -14.79
C TYR A 333 19.48 5.44 -13.38
N LEU A 334 18.72 4.95 -12.40
CA LEU A 334 19.08 4.89 -10.97
C LEU A 334 19.62 6.21 -10.43
N GLY A 335 18.90 7.32 -10.70
CA GLY A 335 19.26 8.64 -10.19
C GLY A 335 20.54 9.23 -10.77
N GLY A 336 20.82 8.95 -12.05
CA GLY A 336 21.99 9.46 -12.78
C GLY A 336 23.19 8.49 -12.79
N ARG A 337 22.98 7.21 -12.52
CA ARG A 337 24.03 6.18 -12.51
C ARG A 337 24.01 5.25 -13.74
N GLY A 338 23.33 5.64 -14.80
CA GLY A 338 23.17 4.84 -16.02
C GLY A 338 24.48 4.45 -16.71
N GLY A 339 25.58 5.17 -16.47
CA GLY A 339 26.91 4.76 -16.92
C GLY A 339 27.48 3.53 -16.20
N LEU A 340 26.95 3.19 -15.02
CA LEU A 340 27.37 2.04 -14.20
C LEU A 340 26.35 0.90 -14.24
N TYR A 341 25.06 1.23 -14.43
CA TYR A 341 23.95 0.31 -14.40
C TYR A 341 23.14 0.48 -15.70
N SER A 342 23.17 -0.49 -16.58
CA SER A 342 22.44 -0.46 -17.84
C SER A 342 21.64 -1.74 -18.03
N LEU A 343 20.40 -1.61 -18.51
CA LEU A 343 19.59 -2.75 -18.95
C LEU A 343 20.01 -3.21 -20.34
N GLY A 344 20.69 -2.36 -21.11
CA GLY A 344 21.01 -2.65 -22.50
C GLY A 344 19.77 -2.77 -23.40
N SER A 345 19.85 -3.63 -24.41
CA SER A 345 18.76 -3.85 -25.34
C SER A 345 17.76 -4.88 -24.81
N LEU A 346 16.46 -4.56 -24.89
CA LEU A 346 15.33 -5.44 -24.54
C LEU A 346 14.28 -5.42 -25.65
N VAL A 347 13.46 -6.47 -25.73
CA VAL A 347 12.41 -6.58 -26.75
C VAL A 347 11.43 -5.40 -26.65
N ASP A 348 11.03 -4.83 -27.78
CA ASP A 348 10.10 -3.72 -27.83
C ASP A 348 8.70 -4.14 -27.33
N HIS A 349 8.09 -3.35 -26.46
CA HIS A 349 6.76 -3.62 -25.90
C HIS A 349 5.66 -3.69 -26.97
N ARG A 350 5.78 -2.90 -28.05
CA ARG A 350 4.81 -2.95 -29.15
C ARG A 350 4.89 -4.29 -29.88
N TYR A 351 6.11 -4.77 -30.11
CA TYR A 351 6.29 -6.09 -30.71
C TYR A 351 5.67 -7.19 -29.84
N VAL A 352 5.90 -7.15 -28.50
CA VAL A 352 5.29 -8.09 -27.56
C VAL A 352 3.76 -7.99 -27.59
N HIS A 353 3.20 -6.78 -27.70
CA HIS A 353 1.76 -6.55 -27.82
C HIS A 353 1.18 -7.13 -29.11
N ASP A 354 1.85 -6.90 -30.24
CA ASP A 354 1.36 -7.25 -31.57
C ASP A 354 1.55 -8.74 -31.91
N LEU A 355 2.23 -9.52 -31.06
CA LEU A 355 2.34 -10.97 -31.23
C LEU A 355 0.95 -11.62 -31.25
N ASP A 356 0.60 -12.27 -32.36
CA ASP A 356 -0.61 -13.10 -32.45
C ASP A 356 -0.34 -14.48 -31.83
N THR A 357 -0.43 -14.56 -30.54
CA THR A 357 -0.23 -15.79 -29.74
C THR A 357 -1.39 -16.80 -29.92
N TRP A 358 -2.45 -16.42 -30.61
CA TRP A 358 -3.61 -17.26 -30.92
C TRP A 358 -3.50 -17.91 -32.29
N ASP A 359 -2.48 -17.58 -33.09
CA ASP A 359 -2.21 -18.29 -34.34
C ASP A 359 -1.73 -19.71 -34.05
N GLU A 360 -2.63 -20.68 -34.17
CA GLU A 360 -2.39 -22.12 -33.96
C GLU A 360 -1.36 -22.74 -34.91
N LYS A 361 -0.97 -22.04 -35.97
CA LYS A 361 0.09 -22.49 -36.89
C LYS A 361 1.47 -22.12 -36.35
N SER A 362 1.55 -21.08 -35.53
CA SER A 362 2.81 -20.56 -34.98
C SER A 362 3.02 -20.93 -33.53
N PHE A 363 1.94 -21.11 -32.78
CA PHE A 363 2.01 -21.30 -31.32
C PHE A 363 1.13 -22.44 -30.81
N SER A 364 1.59 -23.10 -29.77
CA SER A 364 0.79 -23.95 -28.90
C SER A 364 0.59 -23.28 -27.54
N ARG A 365 -0.56 -23.48 -26.94
CA ARG A 365 -0.93 -22.92 -25.63
C ARG A 365 -1.22 -24.03 -24.64
N SER A 366 -0.80 -23.85 -23.40
CA SER A 366 -1.14 -24.76 -22.32
C SER A 366 -1.40 -24.02 -21.00
N PRO A 367 -2.41 -24.41 -20.23
CA PRO A 367 -2.66 -23.83 -18.92
C PRO A 367 -1.45 -23.99 -18.00
N ASN A 368 -1.05 -22.93 -17.34
CA ASN A 368 -0.01 -22.96 -16.31
C ASN A 368 -0.64 -23.07 -14.91
N ILE A 369 -1.34 -24.16 -14.65
CA ILE A 369 -2.14 -24.40 -13.46
C ILE A 369 -1.40 -24.06 -12.17
N PRO A 370 -0.12 -24.44 -11.94
CA PRO A 370 0.60 -24.11 -10.73
C PRO A 370 0.80 -22.61 -10.49
N SER A 371 0.75 -21.80 -11.53
CA SER A 371 1.01 -20.35 -11.40
C SER A 371 -0.23 -19.53 -11.01
N TYR A 372 -1.44 -20.08 -11.13
CA TYR A 372 -2.64 -19.31 -10.85
C TYR A 372 -3.61 -20.00 -9.89
N LEU A 373 -3.77 -21.32 -9.97
CA LEU A 373 -4.80 -22.01 -9.20
C LEU A 373 -4.59 -21.89 -7.68
N PRO A 374 -3.36 -22.01 -7.12
CA PRO A 374 -3.13 -21.82 -5.69
C PRO A 374 -3.32 -20.38 -5.21
N ALA A 375 -3.39 -19.42 -6.14
CA ALA A 375 -3.71 -18.02 -5.85
C ALA A 375 -5.21 -17.73 -5.90
N SER A 376 -6.03 -18.65 -6.42
CA SER A 376 -7.47 -18.48 -6.53
C SER A 376 -8.18 -18.95 -5.24
N PHE A 377 -9.15 -18.18 -4.77
CA PHE A 377 -9.87 -18.46 -3.54
C PHE A 377 -11.28 -17.84 -3.54
N ASP A 378 -12.12 -18.35 -2.66
CA ASP A 378 -13.39 -17.75 -2.22
C ASP A 378 -13.37 -17.63 -0.70
N VAL A 379 -13.57 -16.41 -0.18
CA VAL A 379 -13.46 -16.09 1.25
C VAL A 379 -14.67 -15.30 1.70
N MET A 380 -15.23 -15.68 2.82
CA MET A 380 -16.26 -14.92 3.53
C MET A 380 -15.79 -14.60 4.94
N THR A 381 -15.83 -13.32 5.31
CA THR A 381 -15.62 -12.88 6.69
C THR A 381 -16.88 -12.24 7.26
N GLU A 382 -17.16 -12.52 8.51
CA GLU A 382 -18.25 -11.92 9.27
C GLU A 382 -17.68 -11.39 10.58
N GLN A 383 -18.00 -10.15 10.92
CA GLN A 383 -17.59 -9.51 12.16
C GLN A 383 -18.80 -8.90 12.84
N ALA A 384 -18.89 -9.06 14.14
CA ALA A 384 -19.89 -8.42 14.98
C ALA A 384 -19.20 -7.82 16.21
N ASP A 385 -19.51 -6.54 16.48
CA ASP A 385 -18.97 -5.83 17.64
C ASP A 385 -20.10 -5.24 18.47
N GLY A 386 -20.00 -5.38 19.79
CA GLY A 386 -20.86 -4.71 20.75
C GLY A 386 -19.98 -3.91 21.72
N LEU A 387 -20.29 -2.61 21.93
CA LEU A 387 -19.59 -1.74 22.87
C LEU A 387 -20.56 -1.17 23.89
N VAL A 388 -20.14 -1.18 25.16
CA VAL A 388 -20.76 -0.42 26.24
C VAL A 388 -19.70 0.50 26.82
N GLU A 389 -19.98 1.79 26.87
CA GLU A 389 -19.08 2.81 27.38
C GLU A 389 -19.85 3.79 28.28
N TRP A 390 -19.28 4.09 29.44
CA TRP A 390 -19.83 5.09 30.35
C TRP A 390 -18.79 6.19 30.58
N ARG A 391 -19.21 7.43 30.31
CA ARG A 391 -18.41 8.63 30.53
C ARG A 391 -19.03 9.49 31.62
N ARG A 392 -18.23 9.88 32.58
CA ARG A 392 -18.63 10.74 33.68
C ARG A 392 -17.62 11.87 33.90
N ASN A 393 -18.15 13.07 34.15
CA ASN A 393 -17.32 14.17 34.62
C ASN A 393 -17.25 14.15 36.15
N LEU A 394 -16.06 14.35 36.66
CA LEU A 394 -15.71 14.36 38.10
C LEU A 394 -15.03 15.70 38.42
N LEU A 395 -14.96 16.05 39.73
CA LEU A 395 -14.25 17.24 40.19
C LEU A 395 -14.68 18.52 39.43
N SER A 396 -15.97 18.81 39.41
CA SER A 396 -16.52 20.03 38.80
C SER A 396 -16.07 20.20 37.33
N ASP A 397 -16.19 19.13 36.55
CA ASP A 397 -15.88 19.05 35.10
C ASP A 397 -14.38 19.14 34.74
N ARG A 398 -13.48 19.14 35.73
CA ARG A 398 -12.04 19.15 35.46
C ARG A 398 -11.47 17.76 35.13
N LEU A 399 -12.11 16.71 35.60
CA LEU A 399 -11.71 15.33 35.38
C LEU A 399 -12.84 14.59 34.67
N SER A 400 -12.58 14.07 33.48
CA SER A 400 -13.49 13.19 32.77
C SER A 400 -12.95 11.76 32.83
N MET A 401 -13.80 10.82 33.23
CA MET A 401 -13.50 9.40 33.23
C MET A 401 -14.38 8.71 32.23
N THR A 402 -13.79 7.87 31.36
CA THR A 402 -14.49 6.98 30.45
C THR A 402 -14.12 5.54 30.78
N LEU A 403 -15.10 4.71 31.06
CA LEU A 403 -14.94 3.27 31.26
C LEU A 403 -15.80 2.54 30.25
N GLY A 404 -15.23 1.59 29.56
CA GLY A 404 -15.93 0.83 28.53
C GLY A 404 -15.39 -0.56 28.33
N SER A 405 -16.15 -1.35 27.59
CA SER A 405 -15.72 -2.65 27.09
C SER A 405 -16.45 -2.99 25.82
N SER A 406 -15.74 -3.57 24.85
CA SER A 406 -16.36 -4.14 23.67
C SER A 406 -16.16 -5.65 23.60
N ILE A 407 -17.13 -6.32 22.95
CA ILE A 407 -17.05 -7.73 22.61
C ILE A 407 -17.00 -7.80 21.10
N ARG A 408 -16.04 -8.53 20.55
CA ARG A 408 -15.87 -8.77 19.12
C ARG A 408 -15.98 -10.25 18.84
N GLY A 409 -16.83 -10.61 17.88
CA GLY A 409 -16.87 -11.92 17.23
C GLY A 409 -16.40 -11.80 15.79
N PHE A 410 -15.53 -12.67 15.36
CA PHE A 410 -15.03 -12.73 13.98
C PHE A 410 -15.06 -14.16 13.47
N ARG A 411 -15.67 -14.35 12.28
CA ARG A 411 -15.73 -15.64 11.57
C ARG A 411 -15.08 -15.48 10.20
N LEU A 412 -14.23 -16.42 9.83
CA LEU A 412 -13.63 -16.56 8.52
C LEU A 412 -13.99 -17.94 7.97
N SER A 413 -14.61 -17.99 6.79
CA SER A 413 -14.85 -19.21 6.03
C SER A 413 -14.19 -19.08 4.67
N TYR A 414 -13.55 -20.14 4.16
CA TYR A 414 -12.83 -20.09 2.89
C TYR A 414 -12.88 -21.40 2.13
N ILE A 415 -12.71 -21.27 0.81
CA ILE A 415 -12.40 -22.34 -0.13
C ILE A 415 -11.16 -21.92 -0.90
N CYS A 416 -10.11 -22.73 -0.89
CA CYS A 416 -8.88 -22.50 -1.64
C CYS A 416 -8.59 -23.73 -2.50
N HIS A 417 -8.01 -23.48 -3.67
CA HIS A 417 -7.62 -24.52 -4.60
C HIS A 417 -6.18 -24.96 -4.36
N THR A 418 -5.94 -26.25 -4.44
CA THR A 418 -4.60 -26.83 -4.29
C THR A 418 -4.13 -27.49 -5.57
N VAL A 419 -2.82 -27.69 -5.69
CA VAL A 419 -2.19 -28.28 -6.87
C VAL A 419 -1.20 -29.34 -6.45
N VAL A 420 -1.30 -30.53 -7.06
CA VAL A 420 -0.34 -31.61 -6.92
C VAL A 420 0.11 -32.05 -8.31
N GLU A 421 1.42 -32.20 -8.52
CA GLU A 421 2.01 -32.63 -9.79
C GLU A 421 1.49 -31.88 -11.03
N ASN A 422 1.37 -30.54 -10.92
CA ASN A 422 0.87 -29.65 -11.98
C ASN A 422 -0.62 -29.84 -12.36
N ARG A 423 -1.40 -30.52 -11.52
CA ARG A 423 -2.84 -30.73 -11.71
C ARG A 423 -3.62 -30.16 -10.54
N ALA A 424 -4.85 -29.77 -10.78
CA ALA A 424 -5.77 -29.41 -9.71
C ALA A 424 -5.97 -30.63 -8.76
N ASP A 425 -5.90 -30.38 -7.47
CA ASP A 425 -6.18 -31.32 -6.38
C ASP A 425 -7.49 -30.95 -5.69
N GLU A 426 -7.81 -31.64 -4.59
CA GLU A 426 -9.00 -31.35 -3.80
C GLU A 426 -8.97 -29.94 -3.21
N ASP A 427 -10.13 -29.29 -3.20
CA ASP A 427 -10.29 -27.98 -2.60
C ASP A 427 -10.17 -28.08 -1.08
N VAL A 428 -9.48 -27.13 -0.47
CA VAL A 428 -9.35 -26.99 0.97
C VAL A 428 -10.34 -25.96 1.47
N SER A 429 -11.25 -26.39 2.34
CA SER A 429 -12.21 -25.49 3.01
C SER A 429 -12.08 -25.59 4.52
N ASP A 430 -12.31 -24.49 5.22
CA ASP A 430 -12.31 -24.45 6.68
C ASP A 430 -13.10 -23.22 7.18
N THR A 431 -13.45 -23.24 8.47
CA THR A 431 -14.09 -22.12 9.15
C THR A 431 -13.38 -21.85 10.46
N LYS A 432 -12.98 -20.61 10.69
CA LYS A 432 -12.33 -20.14 11.92
C LYS A 432 -13.24 -19.16 12.64
N LEU A 433 -13.27 -19.24 13.97
CA LEU A 433 -14.07 -18.38 14.82
C LEU A 433 -13.19 -17.82 15.95
N TYR A 434 -13.26 -16.50 16.15
CA TYR A 434 -12.50 -15.80 17.17
C TYR A 434 -13.42 -14.88 17.97
N PHE A 435 -13.17 -14.80 19.27
CA PHE A 435 -13.85 -13.89 20.17
C PHE A 435 -12.85 -13.08 20.98
N ALA A 436 -13.16 -11.83 21.25
CA ALA A 436 -12.36 -10.96 22.09
C ALA A 436 -13.25 -10.11 23.00
N LEU A 437 -12.83 -9.98 24.26
CA LEU A 437 -13.33 -8.96 25.21
C LEU A 437 -12.28 -7.87 25.30
N LEU A 438 -12.68 -6.63 25.07
CA LEU A 438 -11.78 -5.49 24.85
C LEU A 438 -12.14 -4.33 25.79
N PRO A 439 -11.69 -4.37 27.06
CA PRO A 439 -11.91 -3.29 28.01
C PRO A 439 -11.08 -2.04 27.67
N CYS A 440 -11.61 -0.88 28.07
CA CYS A 440 -10.91 0.40 27.97
C CYS A 440 -11.23 1.32 29.18
N LEU A 441 -10.24 2.14 29.53
CA LEU A 441 -10.35 3.18 30.55
C LEU A 441 -9.62 4.44 30.03
N SER A 442 -10.25 5.60 30.15
CA SER A 442 -9.59 6.89 29.90
C SER A 442 -9.89 7.87 31.03
N LEU A 443 -8.88 8.61 31.41
CA LEU A 443 -8.95 9.72 32.38
C LEU A 443 -8.39 10.97 31.71
N ASP A 444 -9.22 11.99 31.55
CA ASP A 444 -8.83 13.28 30.97
C ASP A 444 -8.98 14.38 32.01
N HIS A 445 -7.91 15.10 32.27
CA HIS A 445 -7.87 16.18 33.28
C HIS A 445 -7.49 17.50 32.62
N LYS A 446 -8.24 18.57 32.98
CA LYS A 446 -7.96 19.94 32.57
C LYS A 446 -7.65 20.78 33.82
N SER A 447 -6.41 21.27 33.92
CA SER A 447 -5.99 22.15 35.02
C SER A 447 -6.49 23.58 34.83
N GLU A 448 -6.53 24.37 35.91
CA GLU A 448 -6.83 25.81 35.87
C GLU A 448 -5.82 26.61 35.04
N SER A 449 -4.57 26.18 35.00
CA SER A 449 -3.49 26.80 34.20
C SER A 449 -3.50 26.43 32.71
N GLY A 450 -4.55 25.71 32.25
CA GLY A 450 -4.75 25.35 30.82
C GLY A 450 -3.95 24.12 30.37
N TRP A 451 -3.32 23.38 31.30
CA TRP A 451 -2.75 22.09 30.97
C TRP A 451 -3.83 21.01 30.80
N LEU A 452 -3.72 20.24 29.75
CA LEU A 452 -4.53 19.04 29.52
C LEU A 452 -3.65 17.83 29.74
N SER A 453 -4.09 16.89 30.57
CA SER A 453 -3.42 15.61 30.76
C SER A 453 -4.40 14.47 30.55
N SER A 454 -3.96 13.40 29.91
CA SER A 454 -4.76 12.21 29.71
C SER A 454 -3.97 10.95 30.02
N LEU A 455 -4.66 9.99 30.60
CA LEU A 455 -4.19 8.62 30.83
C LEU A 455 -5.20 7.67 30.19
N SER A 456 -4.77 6.79 29.31
CA SER A 456 -5.64 5.79 28.70
C SER A 456 -5.05 4.40 28.78
N LEU A 457 -5.91 3.43 29.05
CA LEU A 457 -5.66 2.00 28.93
C LEU A 457 -6.70 1.46 27.98
N SER A 458 -6.28 0.77 26.92
CA SER A 458 -7.20 0.18 25.95
C SER A 458 -6.69 -1.14 25.45
N THR A 459 -7.62 -2.03 25.14
CA THR A 459 -7.32 -3.28 24.48
C THR A 459 -7.92 -3.29 23.09
N ASP A 460 -7.25 -3.96 22.16
CA ASP A 460 -7.71 -4.14 20.79
C ASP A 460 -7.34 -5.54 20.27
N GLN A 461 -8.06 -5.98 19.25
CA GLN A 461 -7.77 -7.20 18.52
C GLN A 461 -7.48 -6.83 17.05
N VAL A 462 -6.25 -7.09 16.60
CA VAL A 462 -5.85 -6.90 15.21
C VAL A 462 -6.05 -8.22 14.47
N LEU A 463 -6.95 -8.19 13.50
CA LEU A 463 -7.20 -9.34 12.63
C LEU A 463 -6.13 -9.37 11.53
N PRO A 464 -5.52 -10.54 11.25
CA PRO A 464 -4.66 -10.68 10.09
C PRO A 464 -5.47 -10.45 8.80
N PRO A 465 -4.83 -10.04 7.70
CA PRO A 465 -5.46 -10.05 6.39
C PRO A 465 -6.00 -11.45 6.08
N TYR A 466 -7.19 -11.56 5.49
CA TYR A 466 -7.79 -12.87 5.20
C TYR A 466 -6.89 -13.75 4.32
N ARG A 467 -6.17 -13.18 3.34
CA ARG A 467 -5.17 -13.90 2.54
C ARG A 467 -4.06 -14.53 3.39
N GLY A 468 -3.63 -13.85 4.45
CA GLY A 468 -2.65 -14.38 5.38
C GLY A 468 -3.15 -15.57 6.20
N MET A 469 -4.48 -15.72 6.39
CA MET A 469 -5.11 -16.74 7.23
C MET A 469 -5.55 -18.00 6.46
N ILE A 470 -5.48 -18.00 5.15
CA ILE A 470 -5.91 -19.09 4.26
C ILE A 470 -4.69 -19.77 3.61
N PRO A 471 -4.78 -21.00 3.12
CA PRO A 471 -3.69 -21.67 2.40
C PRO A 471 -3.51 -21.10 0.97
N TYR A 472 -3.31 -19.81 0.90
CA TYR A 472 -3.06 -19.05 -0.32
C TYR A 472 -1.60 -19.15 -0.72
N ASN A 473 -1.33 -19.25 -2.03
CA ASN A 473 0.02 -19.27 -2.55
C ASN A 473 0.05 -18.62 -3.94
N LYS A 474 0.78 -17.52 -4.05
CA LYS A 474 0.96 -16.78 -5.30
C LYS A 474 2.43 -16.60 -5.60
N HIS A 475 2.87 -17.10 -6.73
CA HIS A 475 4.24 -16.87 -7.14
C HIS A 475 4.35 -15.96 -8.37
N SER A 476 5.39 -15.14 -8.39
CA SER A 476 5.75 -14.27 -9.49
C SER A 476 7.09 -14.70 -10.07
N SER A 477 7.07 -15.34 -11.22
CA SER A 477 8.31 -15.72 -11.92
C SER A 477 9.07 -14.51 -12.49
N THR A 478 8.46 -13.36 -12.52
CA THR A 478 9.08 -12.09 -12.94
C THR A 478 9.85 -11.44 -11.80
N ASP A 479 9.35 -11.60 -10.58
CA ASP A 479 9.91 -10.98 -9.40
C ASP A 479 10.69 -11.99 -8.54
N HIS A 480 10.67 -13.28 -8.89
CA HIS A 480 11.21 -14.39 -8.10
C HIS A 480 10.69 -14.37 -6.66
N THR A 481 9.38 -14.13 -6.48
CA THR A 481 8.74 -14.05 -5.18
C THR A 481 7.60 -15.06 -5.04
N VAL A 482 7.44 -15.55 -3.82
CA VAL A 482 6.31 -16.39 -3.39
C VAL A 482 5.63 -15.68 -2.22
N GLU A 483 4.36 -15.34 -2.37
CA GLU A 483 3.51 -14.87 -1.29
C GLU A 483 2.67 -16.03 -0.77
N MET A 484 2.70 -16.28 0.52
CA MET A 484 2.05 -17.43 1.11
C MET A 484 1.21 -17.03 2.33
N GLY A 485 -0.01 -17.56 2.41
CA GLY A 485 -0.83 -17.48 3.61
C GLY A 485 -0.59 -18.67 4.54
N GLN A 486 -0.81 -18.45 5.84
CA GLN A 486 -0.61 -19.46 6.88
C GLN A 486 -1.94 -19.83 7.58
N LYS A 487 -2.37 -21.08 7.43
CA LYS A 487 -3.58 -21.59 8.08
C LYS A 487 -3.54 -21.44 9.62
N GLY A 488 -2.36 -21.47 10.24
CA GLY A 488 -2.15 -21.36 11.69
C GLY A 488 -2.17 -19.94 12.25
N LEU A 489 -2.28 -18.91 11.40
CA LEU A 489 -2.19 -17.51 11.81
C LEU A 489 -3.36 -17.13 12.73
N ARG A 490 -3.04 -16.43 13.83
CA ARG A 490 -3.99 -16.01 14.86
C ARG A 490 -4.11 -14.50 14.93
N PRO A 491 -5.27 -13.97 15.36
CA PRO A 491 -5.39 -12.55 15.67
C PRO A 491 -4.44 -12.10 16.77
N GLU A 492 -3.89 -10.91 16.63
CA GLU A 492 -3.07 -10.25 17.64
C GLU A 492 -3.96 -9.55 18.67
N TYR A 493 -3.66 -9.71 19.95
CA TYR A 493 -4.29 -8.99 21.05
C TYR A 493 -3.34 -7.94 21.62
N ARG A 494 -3.77 -6.69 21.64
CA ARG A 494 -2.99 -5.55 22.09
C ARG A 494 -3.55 -4.98 23.39
N LEU A 495 -2.66 -4.68 24.33
CA LEU A 495 -2.91 -3.80 25.45
C LEU A 495 -2.07 -2.53 25.24
N SER A 496 -2.72 -1.39 25.22
CA SER A 496 -2.08 -0.09 25.05
C SER A 496 -2.28 0.76 26.28
N ALA A 497 -1.21 1.35 26.78
CA ALA A 497 -1.24 2.37 27.84
C ALA A 497 -0.61 3.65 27.30
N SER A 498 -1.31 4.78 27.41
CA SER A 498 -0.83 6.08 26.96
C SER A 498 -1.02 7.13 28.04
N ALA A 499 0.03 7.91 28.30
CA ALA A 499 -0.02 9.09 29.15
C ALA A 499 0.39 10.30 28.30
N ARG A 500 -0.41 11.34 28.30
CA ARG A 500 -0.16 12.55 27.54
C ARG A 500 -0.37 13.78 28.38
N VAL A 501 0.50 14.77 28.19
CA VAL A 501 0.35 16.12 28.75
C VAL A 501 0.51 17.10 27.59
N CYS A 502 -0.39 18.08 27.52
CA CYS A 502 -0.29 19.13 26.50
C CYS A 502 -0.77 20.48 27.04
N LYS A 503 -0.27 21.54 26.44
CA LYS A 503 -0.71 22.91 26.70
C LYS A 503 -0.86 23.64 25.38
N GLU A 504 -1.97 24.36 25.27
CA GLU A 504 -2.23 25.28 24.17
C GLU A 504 -2.35 26.69 24.73
N TRP A 505 -1.70 27.66 24.12
CA TRP A 505 -1.80 29.06 24.49
C TRP A 505 -1.63 29.92 23.20
N GLU A 506 -2.57 30.81 22.99
CA GLU A 506 -2.62 31.60 21.75
C GLU A 506 -2.58 30.68 20.50
N GLU A 507 -1.53 30.79 19.70
CA GLU A 507 -1.30 29.97 18.53
C GLU A 507 -0.21 28.87 18.75
N ASN A 508 0.24 28.72 20.00
CA ASN A 508 1.32 27.81 20.36
C ASN A 508 0.79 26.50 20.97
N HIS A 509 1.54 25.44 20.78
CA HIS A 509 1.23 24.11 21.32
C HIS A 509 2.49 23.42 21.80
N LEU A 510 2.41 22.79 22.97
CA LEU A 510 3.44 21.92 23.52
C LEU A 510 2.79 20.63 24.01
N SER A 511 3.31 19.47 23.59
CA SER A 511 2.83 18.20 24.14
C SER A 511 3.96 17.17 24.29
N ALA A 512 3.78 16.31 25.27
CA ALA A 512 4.59 15.11 25.50
C ALA A 512 3.64 13.93 25.70
N SER A 513 3.91 12.80 25.05
CA SER A 513 3.21 11.54 25.30
C SER A 513 4.20 10.39 25.49
N LEU A 514 3.82 9.48 26.39
CA LEU A 514 4.47 8.21 26.62
C LEU A 514 3.47 7.11 26.31
N ASP A 515 3.79 6.26 25.34
CA ASP A 515 2.91 5.24 24.82
C ASP A 515 3.57 3.86 24.96
N TRP A 516 2.93 2.94 25.67
CA TRP A 516 3.35 1.56 25.76
C TRP A 516 2.33 0.65 25.09
N ILE A 517 2.80 -0.32 24.31
CA ILE A 517 1.97 -1.33 23.65
C ILE A 517 2.58 -2.70 23.95
N GLY A 518 1.78 -3.58 24.55
CA GLY A 518 2.10 -4.99 24.71
C GLY A 518 1.16 -5.82 23.83
N SER A 519 1.70 -6.75 23.04
CA SER A 519 0.97 -7.59 22.10
C SER A 519 1.18 -9.06 22.42
N ARG A 520 0.12 -9.83 22.42
CA ARG A 520 0.13 -11.29 22.38
C ARG A 520 -0.22 -11.75 20.96
N ASP A 521 0.43 -12.81 20.49
CA ASP A 521 0.31 -13.33 19.13
C ASP A 521 0.62 -12.22 18.09
N TYR A 522 1.67 -11.43 18.35
CA TYR A 522 2.08 -10.28 17.52
C TYR A 522 2.26 -10.68 16.07
N LEU A 523 1.63 -9.92 15.16
CA LEU A 523 1.70 -10.16 13.72
C LEU A 523 2.92 -9.46 13.12
N TYR A 524 3.80 -10.22 12.46
CA TYR A 524 4.94 -9.67 11.77
C TYR A 524 5.11 -10.23 10.36
N ARG A 525 5.67 -9.42 9.45
CA ARG A 525 6.03 -9.85 8.10
C ARG A 525 7.33 -10.63 8.17
N TYR A 526 7.29 -11.82 7.64
CA TYR A 526 8.44 -12.70 7.50
C TYR A 526 8.86 -12.76 6.04
N VAL A 527 10.19 -12.78 5.78
CA VAL A 527 10.80 -12.96 4.48
C VAL A 527 11.89 -14.01 4.58
N ASP A 528 11.90 -14.93 3.63
CA ASP A 528 13.05 -15.81 3.39
C ASP A 528 13.57 -15.49 1.99
N PRO A 529 14.74 -14.81 1.89
CA PRO A 529 15.26 -14.39 0.59
C PRO A 529 15.89 -15.56 -0.22
N ASP A 530 16.07 -16.71 0.39
CA ASP A 530 16.77 -17.88 -0.17
C ASP A 530 15.90 -19.15 -0.15
N PHE A 531 14.60 -18.99 -0.31
CA PHE A 531 13.62 -20.07 -0.23
C PHE A 531 13.70 -21.00 -1.45
N THR A 532 13.92 -22.28 -1.20
CA THR A 532 14.09 -23.30 -2.24
C THR A 532 12.83 -24.15 -2.42
N ARG A 533 12.77 -24.90 -3.52
CA ARG A 533 11.72 -25.92 -3.71
C ARG A 533 11.69 -26.98 -2.61
N GLU A 534 12.84 -27.32 -2.04
CA GLU A 534 12.91 -28.27 -0.93
C GLU A 534 12.25 -27.72 0.32
N ASP A 535 12.50 -26.44 0.63
CA ASP A 535 11.90 -25.74 1.75
C ASP A 535 10.39 -25.62 1.59
N PHE A 536 9.94 -25.33 0.36
CA PHE A 536 8.51 -25.32 0.05
C PHE A 536 7.85 -26.66 0.36
N GLY A 537 8.49 -27.77 0.02
CA GLY A 537 8.03 -29.11 0.35
C GLY A 537 7.95 -29.43 1.84
N LYS A 538 8.76 -28.74 2.68
CA LYS A 538 8.70 -28.84 4.15
C LYS A 538 7.53 -28.04 4.72
N VAL A 539 7.30 -26.82 4.19
CA VAL A 539 6.26 -25.90 4.69
C VAL A 539 4.86 -26.30 4.19
N ILE A 540 4.73 -26.70 2.91
CA ILE A 540 3.46 -27.16 2.32
C ILE A 540 3.70 -28.43 1.51
N PRO A 541 3.78 -29.61 2.15
CA PRO A 541 4.18 -30.86 1.48
C PRO A 541 3.35 -31.25 0.26
N ARG A 542 2.06 -30.92 0.23
CA ARG A 542 1.15 -31.26 -0.86
C ARG A 542 1.27 -30.35 -2.09
N GLN A 543 1.91 -29.18 -1.96
CA GLN A 543 2.04 -28.20 -3.04
C GLN A 543 3.46 -28.07 -3.61
N LYS A 544 4.31 -29.06 -3.34
CA LYS A 544 5.74 -29.05 -3.73
C LYS A 544 5.97 -28.77 -5.22
N SER A 545 5.03 -29.15 -6.08
CA SER A 545 5.12 -28.91 -7.53
C SER A 545 4.61 -27.53 -7.98
N ALA A 546 3.97 -26.76 -7.09
CA ALA A 546 3.48 -25.42 -7.43
C ALA A 546 4.60 -24.37 -7.51
N VAL A 547 5.78 -24.66 -6.98
CA VAL A 547 6.98 -23.81 -7.10
C VAL A 547 7.79 -24.26 -8.32
N PRO A 548 8.28 -23.34 -9.16
CA PRO A 548 9.18 -23.67 -10.24
C PRO A 548 10.38 -24.48 -9.74
N THR A 549 10.85 -25.39 -10.58
CA THR A 549 11.93 -26.33 -10.21
C THR A 549 13.27 -25.66 -9.98
N ASP A 550 13.45 -24.45 -10.47
CA ASP A 550 14.74 -23.83 -10.63
C ASP A 550 14.88 -22.63 -9.71
N GLY A 551 15.92 -22.63 -8.86
CA GLY A 551 16.48 -21.47 -8.24
C GLY A 551 15.98 -21.08 -6.86
N HIS A 552 16.51 -19.96 -6.43
CA HIS A 552 16.25 -19.30 -5.17
C HIS A 552 15.12 -18.29 -5.32
N TRP A 553 14.14 -18.37 -4.44
CA TRP A 553 12.97 -17.50 -4.43
C TRP A 553 12.95 -16.69 -3.14
N SER A 554 12.31 -15.55 -3.14
CA SER A 554 12.01 -14.81 -1.93
C SER A 554 10.60 -15.16 -1.46
N LEU A 555 10.48 -15.87 -0.33
CA LEU A 555 9.19 -16.14 0.31
C LEU A 555 8.78 -14.94 1.16
N GLU A 556 7.54 -14.54 1.02
CA GLU A 556 6.91 -13.51 1.85
C GLU A 556 5.65 -14.09 2.52
N THR A 557 5.56 -13.94 3.84
CA THR A 557 4.39 -14.38 4.61
C THR A 557 4.21 -13.54 5.87
N ILE A 558 3.13 -13.82 6.62
CA ILE A 558 2.87 -13.24 7.93
C ILE A 558 2.96 -14.33 8.97
N CYS A 559 3.66 -14.06 10.07
CA CYS A 559 3.82 -14.98 11.20
C CYS A 559 3.32 -14.34 12.51
N ASN A 560 3.12 -15.16 13.55
CA ASN A 560 2.88 -14.71 14.91
C ASN A 560 4.13 -14.85 15.77
N ALA A 561 4.49 -13.80 16.53
CA ALA A 561 5.38 -13.91 17.67
C ALA A 561 4.55 -14.08 18.95
N PRO A 562 4.94 -14.93 19.91
CA PRO A 562 4.16 -15.16 21.13
C PRO A 562 3.86 -13.90 21.90
N PHE A 563 4.87 -13.02 22.02
CA PHE A 563 4.74 -11.74 22.72
C PHE A 563 5.66 -10.68 22.15
N ALA A 564 5.18 -9.43 22.08
CA ALA A 564 5.97 -8.26 21.69
C ALA A 564 5.56 -7.04 22.53
N HIS A 565 6.48 -6.10 22.75
CA HIS A 565 6.14 -4.82 23.35
C HIS A 565 6.97 -3.68 22.77
N SER A 566 6.41 -2.48 22.85
CA SER A 566 7.09 -1.25 22.48
C SER A 566 6.77 -0.13 23.47
N LEU A 567 7.74 0.75 23.70
CA LEU A 567 7.60 1.97 24.50
C LEU A 567 8.05 3.16 23.65
N GLY A 568 7.17 4.13 23.48
CA GLY A 568 7.41 5.31 22.68
C GLY A 568 7.27 6.60 23.47
N LEU A 569 8.21 7.54 23.29
CA LEU A 569 8.12 8.92 23.75
C LEU A 569 7.90 9.82 22.52
N THR A 570 6.84 10.63 22.53
CA THR A 570 6.61 11.64 21.50
C THR A 570 6.63 13.03 22.13
N LEU A 571 7.43 13.93 21.56
CA LEU A 571 7.48 15.34 21.92
C LEU A 571 7.02 16.15 20.71
N GLU A 572 6.07 17.06 20.90
CA GLU A 572 5.61 17.96 19.83
C GLU A 572 5.57 19.39 20.35
N ALA A 573 6.17 20.30 19.61
CA ALA A 573 6.13 21.73 19.85
C ALA A 573 5.73 22.47 18.57
N ARG A 574 4.82 23.42 18.70
CA ARG A 574 4.47 24.38 17.65
C ARG A 574 4.55 25.77 18.27
N TYR A 575 5.33 26.62 17.66
CA TYR A 575 5.56 27.95 18.18
C TYR A 575 5.49 28.99 17.06
N LYS A 576 4.68 30.03 17.27
CA LYS A 576 4.59 31.20 16.38
C LYS A 576 5.27 32.41 17.01
N LEU A 577 6.04 33.12 16.19
CA LEU A 577 6.78 34.32 16.62
C LEU A 577 5.91 35.59 16.59
N SER A 578 4.59 35.47 16.62
CA SER A 578 3.62 36.56 16.51
C SER A 578 3.79 37.67 17.55
N HIS A 579 4.35 37.34 18.72
CA HIS A 579 4.59 38.27 19.85
C HIS A 579 5.85 39.13 19.68
N LEU A 580 6.72 38.84 18.71
CA LEU A 580 7.95 39.63 18.48
C LEU A 580 7.63 41.00 17.87
N SER A 581 8.41 42.02 18.27
CA SER A 581 8.27 43.37 17.76
C SER A 581 8.61 43.49 16.27
N SER A 582 9.47 42.61 15.77
CA SER A 582 9.90 42.60 14.39
C SER A 582 8.81 42.15 13.42
N MET A 583 8.40 43.01 12.53
CA MET A 583 7.40 42.75 11.49
C MET A 583 7.81 41.58 10.55
N LEU A 584 9.11 41.35 10.37
CA LEU A 584 9.65 40.28 9.54
C LEU A 584 9.62 38.89 10.24
N LEU A 585 9.63 38.86 11.56
CA LEU A 585 9.68 37.61 12.33
C LEU A 585 8.29 37.12 12.77
N ARG A 586 7.32 38.01 12.88
CA ARG A 586 5.94 37.68 13.29
C ARG A 586 5.27 36.59 12.44
N PRO A 587 5.46 36.55 11.13
CA PRO A 587 4.84 35.54 10.26
C PRO A 587 5.47 34.18 10.37
N ILE A 588 6.56 34.01 11.13
CA ILE A 588 7.29 32.74 11.23
C ILE A 588 6.62 31.84 12.27
N GLY A 589 6.31 30.63 11.84
CA GLY A 589 5.96 29.50 12.67
C GLY A 589 7.01 28.40 12.58
N VAL A 590 7.22 27.70 13.69
CA VAL A 590 8.09 26.52 13.77
C VAL A 590 7.31 25.38 14.39
N ARG A 591 7.37 24.22 13.76
CA ARG A 591 6.82 22.97 14.30
C ARG A 591 7.91 21.93 14.38
N LEU A 592 8.00 21.26 15.51
CA LEU A 592 8.91 20.16 15.76
C LEU A 592 8.12 19.00 16.34
N LYS A 593 8.27 17.81 15.77
CA LYS A 593 7.74 16.57 16.33
C LYS A 593 8.82 15.51 16.31
N TYR A 594 9.22 15.09 17.49
CA TYR A 594 10.23 14.06 17.68
C TYR A 594 9.60 12.85 18.34
N ARG A 595 9.94 11.66 17.86
CA ARG A 595 9.50 10.38 18.40
C ARG A 595 10.67 9.46 18.59
N LEU A 596 10.76 8.85 19.78
CA LEU A 596 11.72 7.83 20.17
C LEU A 596 10.95 6.57 20.54
N ILE A 597 11.30 5.41 19.98
CA ILE A 597 10.65 4.14 20.28
C ILE A 597 11.70 3.07 20.55
N GLY A 598 11.57 2.38 21.70
CA GLY A 598 12.21 1.11 21.98
C GLY A 598 11.23 -0.04 21.85
N SER A 599 11.67 -1.19 21.36
CA SER A 599 10.82 -2.38 21.20
C SER A 599 11.58 -3.67 21.47
N ASP A 600 10.86 -4.72 21.89
CA ASP A 600 11.41 -6.04 22.15
C ASP A 600 10.37 -7.13 21.93
N THR A 601 10.82 -8.38 21.72
CA THR A 601 9.95 -9.56 21.56
C THR A 601 10.40 -10.71 22.44
N SER A 602 9.48 -11.64 22.70
CA SER A 602 9.84 -12.97 23.20
C SER A 602 10.57 -13.79 22.12
N PRO A 603 11.24 -14.89 22.49
CA PRO A 603 11.79 -15.83 21.52
C PRO A 603 10.75 -16.31 20.51
N VAL A 604 11.15 -16.40 19.25
CA VAL A 604 10.31 -16.81 18.11
C VAL A 604 10.93 -18.02 17.44
N GLU A 605 10.08 -18.95 17.03
CA GLU A 605 10.46 -20.05 16.14
C GLU A 605 10.09 -19.65 14.70
N THR A 606 11.08 -19.72 13.80
CA THR A 606 10.91 -19.35 12.41
C THR A 606 10.24 -20.46 11.60
N LEU A 607 9.97 -20.24 10.31
CA LEU A 607 9.37 -21.25 9.43
C LEU A 607 10.23 -22.51 9.24
N HIS A 608 11.55 -22.40 9.33
CA HIS A 608 12.49 -23.51 9.25
C HIS A 608 12.90 -24.04 10.63
N TYR A 609 12.09 -23.72 11.68
CA TYR A 609 12.29 -24.16 13.06
C TYR A 609 13.59 -23.64 13.71
N ALA A 610 14.22 -22.61 13.17
CA ALA A 610 15.30 -21.93 13.85
C ALA A 610 14.76 -21.04 14.97
N ARG A 611 15.42 -21.07 16.13
CA ARG A 611 15.03 -20.25 17.27
C ARG A 611 15.77 -18.93 17.26
N ARG A 612 15.01 -17.84 17.26
CA ARG A 612 15.52 -16.49 17.43
C ARG A 612 15.11 -15.96 18.81
N GLU A 613 16.06 -15.55 19.61
CA GLU A 613 15.80 -15.01 20.97
C GLU A 613 15.04 -13.70 20.92
N ARG A 614 15.26 -12.88 19.86
CA ARG A 614 14.59 -11.59 19.63
C ARG A 614 14.47 -11.32 18.14
N ILE A 615 13.38 -10.65 17.77
CA ILE A 615 13.20 -10.11 16.43
C ILE A 615 12.91 -8.59 16.52
N PRO A 616 13.37 -7.79 15.56
CA PRO A 616 12.95 -6.39 15.47
C PRO A 616 11.47 -6.31 15.11
N LEU A 617 10.76 -5.31 15.62
CA LEU A 617 9.37 -5.09 15.24
C LEU A 617 9.29 -4.36 13.89
N PRO A 618 8.74 -4.99 12.83
CA PRO A 618 8.61 -4.35 11.53
C PRO A 618 7.81 -3.06 11.56
N GLY A 619 8.25 -2.09 10.77
CA GLY A 619 7.59 -0.79 10.61
C GLY A 619 7.93 0.26 11.67
N ILE A 620 8.70 -0.10 12.70
CA ILE A 620 9.05 0.81 13.79
C ILE A 620 10.46 1.38 13.56
N ALA A 621 10.54 2.72 13.33
CA ALA A 621 11.79 3.46 13.39
C ALA A 621 12.10 3.83 14.84
N GLY A 622 13.35 3.61 15.30
CA GLY A 622 13.77 3.98 16.66
C GLY A 622 13.68 5.48 16.90
N HIS A 623 13.98 6.28 15.88
CA HIS A 623 13.95 7.73 15.91
C HIS A 623 13.19 8.27 14.68
N SER A 624 12.33 9.26 14.89
CA SER A 624 11.77 10.05 13.80
C SER A 624 11.64 11.51 14.19
N LEU A 625 11.86 12.41 13.23
CA LEU A 625 11.81 13.84 13.42
C LEU A 625 11.11 14.50 12.25
N ILE A 626 10.01 15.20 12.52
CA ILE A 626 9.37 16.08 11.55
C ILE A 626 9.63 17.51 12.02
N SER A 627 10.26 18.30 11.18
CA SER A 627 10.53 19.71 11.43
C SER A 627 9.97 20.55 10.29
N SER A 628 9.16 21.56 10.59
CA SER A 628 8.69 22.50 9.59
C SER A 628 8.87 23.93 10.05
N ILE A 629 9.19 24.77 9.08
CA ILE A 629 9.24 26.23 9.24
C ILE A 629 8.25 26.78 8.24
N ASP A 630 7.34 27.59 8.71
CA ASP A 630 6.38 28.32 7.89
C ASP A 630 6.58 29.84 8.04
N TYR A 631 6.43 30.51 6.91
CA TYR A 631 6.35 31.97 6.84
C TYR A 631 5.03 32.30 6.16
N THR A 632 4.07 32.84 6.91
CA THR A 632 2.71 33.03 6.42
C THR A 632 2.24 34.46 6.66
N THR A 633 1.92 35.17 5.58
CA THR A 633 1.30 36.49 5.56
C THR A 633 -0.15 36.40 5.06
N GLU A 634 -0.88 37.49 5.01
CA GLU A 634 -2.24 37.54 4.45
C GLU A 634 -2.28 37.20 2.94
N LEU A 635 -1.22 37.54 2.20
CA LEU A 635 -1.17 37.40 0.74
C LEU A 635 -0.42 36.17 0.26
N TRP A 636 0.58 35.72 0.98
CA TRP A 636 1.38 34.56 0.60
C TRP A 636 1.97 33.84 1.81
N GLY A 637 2.29 32.58 1.60
CA GLY A 637 2.98 31.78 2.60
C GLY A 637 3.85 30.72 1.97
N VAL A 638 4.89 30.31 2.70
CA VAL A 638 5.81 29.23 2.35
C VAL A 638 6.02 28.37 3.56
N THR A 639 5.89 27.07 3.39
CA THR A 639 6.23 26.06 4.41
C THR A 639 7.29 25.14 3.85
N VAL A 640 8.36 24.92 4.60
CA VAL A 640 9.40 23.93 4.31
C VAL A 640 9.35 22.88 5.41
N THR A 641 9.27 21.61 5.02
CA THR A 641 9.19 20.48 5.95
C THR A 641 10.30 19.48 5.66
N GLY A 642 11.07 19.15 6.70
CA GLY A 642 12.01 18.05 6.74
C GLY A 642 11.40 16.87 7.54
N ASP A 643 11.42 15.70 6.94
CA ASP A 643 10.97 14.44 7.56
C ASP A 643 12.14 13.46 7.58
N TYR A 644 12.58 13.14 8.79
CA TYR A 644 13.66 12.18 9.06
C TYR A 644 13.12 10.96 9.78
N ALA A 645 13.52 9.77 9.34
CA ALA A 645 13.33 8.51 10.05
C ALA A 645 14.66 7.75 10.09
N SER A 646 14.98 7.14 11.24
CA SER A 646 16.10 6.20 11.35
C SER A 646 15.77 4.89 10.63
N ASP A 647 16.76 4.03 10.51
CA ASP A 647 16.58 2.67 9.99
C ASP A 647 15.44 1.97 10.71
N ARG A 648 14.64 1.19 9.93
CA ARG A 648 13.55 0.39 10.46
C ARG A 648 13.50 -0.98 9.79
N CYS A 649 13.24 -2.01 10.57
CA CYS A 649 12.96 -3.32 10.03
C CYS A 649 11.68 -3.27 9.17
N VAL A 650 11.71 -3.88 8.00
CA VAL A 650 10.54 -4.03 7.09
C VAL A 650 9.96 -5.43 7.19
N SER A 651 10.83 -6.44 7.26
CA SER A 651 10.47 -7.83 7.43
C SER A 651 11.58 -8.60 8.14
N VAL A 652 11.17 -9.63 8.87
CA VAL A 652 12.03 -10.49 9.66
C VAL A 652 12.42 -11.70 8.81
N GLY A 653 13.70 -12.06 8.79
CA GLY A 653 14.20 -13.24 8.11
C GLY A 653 14.44 -14.44 9.02
N GLU A 654 14.96 -15.51 8.45
CA GLU A 654 15.32 -16.74 9.18
C GLU A 654 16.39 -16.46 10.24
N SER A 655 17.38 -15.65 9.92
CA SER A 655 18.41 -15.15 10.82
C SER A 655 18.43 -13.62 10.84
N ALA A 656 19.15 -13.02 11.78
CA ALA A 656 19.31 -11.56 11.85
C ALA A 656 20.03 -10.98 10.61
N SER A 657 20.83 -11.81 9.92
CA SER A 657 21.46 -11.41 8.67
C SER A 657 20.50 -11.39 7.47
N ASP A 658 19.31 -12.00 7.59
CA ASP A 658 18.29 -12.06 6.55
C ASP A 658 17.17 -11.04 6.75
N ASP A 659 17.14 -10.35 7.90
CA ASP A 659 16.20 -9.28 8.15
C ASP A 659 16.34 -8.16 7.11
N LEU A 660 15.22 -7.67 6.59
CA LEU A 660 15.22 -6.52 5.70
C LEU A 660 14.94 -5.24 6.47
N TYR A 661 15.80 -4.25 6.24
CA TYR A 661 15.68 -2.92 6.83
C TYR A 661 15.54 -1.86 5.76
N GLU A 662 14.68 -0.88 6.00
CA GLU A 662 14.71 0.38 5.26
C GLU A 662 15.76 1.30 5.90
N ASN A 663 16.66 1.80 5.06
CA ASN A 663 17.71 2.72 5.49
C ASN A 663 17.12 4.03 5.99
N SER A 664 17.83 4.70 6.89
CA SER A 664 17.46 6.03 7.35
C SER A 664 17.26 6.99 6.17
N SER A 665 16.25 7.81 6.27
CA SER A 665 15.89 8.72 5.20
C SER A 665 15.60 10.12 5.71
N LEU A 666 16.03 11.13 4.94
CA LEU A 666 15.63 12.53 5.10
C LEU A 666 14.94 12.98 3.83
N ARG A 667 13.68 13.38 3.92
CA ARG A 667 12.91 13.95 2.82
C ARG A 667 12.62 15.41 3.07
N LEU A 668 12.81 16.23 2.05
CA LEU A 668 12.49 17.65 2.08
C LEU A 668 11.31 17.93 1.17
N SER A 669 10.30 18.62 1.69
CA SER A 669 9.15 19.08 0.94
C SER A 669 8.90 20.57 1.17
N THR A 670 8.28 21.23 0.21
CA THR A 670 7.87 22.62 0.32
C THR A 670 6.46 22.81 -0.21
N GLU A 671 5.71 23.67 0.44
CA GLU A 671 4.44 24.18 -0.05
C GLU A 671 4.47 25.70 0.03
N ALA A 672 4.12 26.35 -1.08
CA ALA A 672 3.97 27.80 -1.12
C ALA A 672 2.61 28.15 -1.71
N HIS A 673 2.03 29.23 -1.22
CA HIS A 673 0.78 29.74 -1.75
C HIS A 673 0.81 31.26 -1.88
N ALA A 674 0.08 31.78 -2.88
CA ALA A 674 -0.10 33.20 -3.09
C ALA A 674 -1.56 33.49 -3.41
N ARG A 675 -2.17 34.41 -2.64
CA ARG A 675 -3.55 34.86 -2.82
C ARG A 675 -3.55 36.08 -3.73
N PHE A 676 -4.09 35.92 -4.93
CA PHE A 676 -4.22 37.03 -5.89
C PHE A 676 -5.52 37.83 -5.68
N SER A 677 -6.55 37.17 -5.15
CA SER A 677 -7.81 37.79 -4.74
C SER A 677 -8.48 36.86 -3.73
N ASP A 678 -9.62 37.27 -3.16
CA ASP A 678 -10.42 36.42 -2.27
C ASP A 678 -10.91 35.14 -2.97
N ARG A 679 -10.82 35.09 -4.30
CA ARG A 679 -11.29 33.97 -5.13
C ARG A 679 -10.18 33.10 -5.71
N ILE A 680 -8.97 33.62 -5.82
CA ILE A 680 -7.87 32.97 -6.54
C ILE A 680 -6.69 32.77 -5.61
N LEU A 681 -6.36 31.51 -5.36
CA LEU A 681 -5.17 31.05 -4.65
C LEU A 681 -4.28 30.26 -5.60
N LEU A 682 -3.06 30.69 -5.80
CA LEU A 682 -2.01 29.94 -6.47
C LEU A 682 -1.30 29.07 -5.44
N VAL A 683 -1.01 27.80 -5.77
CA VAL A 683 -0.32 26.86 -4.91
C VAL A 683 0.85 26.22 -5.66
N PHE A 684 1.99 26.19 -5.01
CA PHE A 684 3.18 25.46 -5.47
C PHE A 684 3.49 24.36 -4.45
N ARG A 685 3.81 23.16 -4.92
CA ARG A 685 4.24 22.02 -4.08
C ARG A 685 5.47 21.37 -4.66
N GLY A 686 6.43 21.08 -3.78
CA GLY A 686 7.62 20.31 -4.10
C GLY A 686 7.77 19.17 -3.10
N ASP A 687 7.85 17.94 -3.58
CA ASP A 687 8.02 16.74 -2.76
C ASP A 687 9.33 16.05 -3.12
N ASN A 688 9.98 15.44 -2.11
CA ASN A 688 11.25 14.71 -2.25
C ASN A 688 12.33 15.54 -2.96
N LEU A 689 12.49 16.81 -2.57
CA LEU A 689 13.41 17.76 -3.21
C LEU A 689 14.88 17.34 -3.15
N LEU A 690 15.25 16.49 -2.17
CA LEU A 690 16.58 15.93 -2.03
C LEU A 690 16.81 14.70 -2.94
N ASN A 691 15.80 14.27 -3.70
CA ASN A 691 15.84 13.04 -4.49
C ASN A 691 16.28 11.81 -3.67
N THR A 692 15.80 11.72 -2.43
CA THR A 692 16.14 10.64 -1.52
C THR A 692 15.56 9.33 -2.05
N PRO A 693 16.39 8.31 -2.33
CA PRO A 693 15.90 7.01 -2.78
C PRO A 693 15.26 6.23 -1.63
N ILE A 694 14.40 5.27 -1.98
CA ILE A 694 14.01 4.19 -1.09
C ILE A 694 15.12 3.14 -1.17
N LYS A 695 15.83 2.92 -0.07
CA LYS A 695 16.90 1.93 0.02
C LYS A 695 16.55 0.90 1.09
N LEU A 696 16.52 -0.38 0.70
CA LEU A 696 16.45 -1.50 1.62
C LEU A 696 17.82 -2.21 1.65
N TYR A 697 18.18 -2.73 2.83
CA TYR A 697 19.35 -3.57 3.01
C TYR A 697 19.01 -4.84 3.79
N GLN A 698 19.80 -5.89 3.59
CA GLN A 698 19.60 -7.21 4.21
C GLN A 698 20.65 -7.42 5.29
N GLY A 699 20.21 -7.50 6.56
CA GLY A 699 21.04 -7.72 7.75
C GLY A 699 21.91 -6.53 8.14
N SER A 700 22.79 -6.06 7.25
CA SER A 700 23.65 -4.91 7.49
C SER A 700 23.57 -3.89 6.36
N GLY A 701 23.82 -2.62 6.66
CA GLY A 701 23.80 -1.52 5.69
C GLY A 701 24.68 -1.71 4.46
N ASP A 702 25.68 -2.59 4.55
CA ASP A 702 26.57 -2.95 3.45
C ASP A 702 25.94 -3.88 2.41
N HIS A 703 24.85 -4.55 2.75
CA HIS A 703 24.17 -5.48 1.85
C HIS A 703 22.89 -4.87 1.28
N THR A 704 23.04 -3.94 0.33
CA THR A 704 21.86 -3.34 -0.32
C THR A 704 21.02 -4.41 -1.01
N TYR A 705 19.75 -4.51 -0.57
CA TYR A 705 18.76 -5.43 -1.12
C TYR A 705 17.95 -4.78 -2.24
N GLN A 706 17.53 -3.54 -2.06
CA GLN A 706 16.73 -2.81 -3.05
C GLN A 706 17.06 -1.32 -3.02
N LEU A 707 17.11 -0.73 -4.21
CA LEU A 707 17.28 0.70 -4.40
C LEU A 707 16.30 1.18 -5.45
N VAL A 708 15.43 2.13 -5.08
CA VAL A 708 14.39 2.69 -5.98
C VAL A 708 14.52 4.21 -6.00
N TYR A 709 14.57 4.79 -7.20
CA TYR A 709 14.52 6.23 -7.41
C TYR A 709 13.17 6.63 -8.04
N GLU A 710 12.39 7.43 -7.31
CA GLU A 710 11.11 7.98 -7.77
C GLU A 710 11.27 9.39 -8.39
N GLY A 711 12.34 10.10 -8.04
CA GLY A 711 12.57 11.48 -8.44
C GLY A 711 11.78 12.51 -7.62
N PRO A 712 12.24 13.80 -7.62
CA PRO A 712 11.50 14.90 -7.03
C PRO A 712 10.27 15.26 -7.86
N ARG A 713 9.18 15.63 -7.17
CA ARG A 713 7.91 16.05 -7.79
C ARG A 713 7.70 17.53 -7.56
N LEU A 714 7.39 18.25 -8.62
CA LEU A 714 7.08 19.67 -8.58
C LEU A 714 5.70 19.90 -9.18
N MET A 715 4.83 20.62 -8.49
CA MET A 715 3.47 20.90 -8.92
C MET A 715 3.15 22.38 -8.72
N ILE A 716 2.44 22.94 -9.67
CA ILE A 716 1.82 24.25 -9.56
C ILE A 716 0.31 24.09 -9.81
N GLY A 717 -0.48 24.76 -9.04
CA GLY A 717 -1.93 24.69 -9.14
C GLY A 717 -2.58 26.02 -8.78
N PHE A 718 -3.86 26.13 -9.08
CA PHE A 718 -4.70 27.21 -8.63
C PHE A 718 -6.01 26.68 -8.05
N ASN A 719 -6.52 27.37 -7.07
CA ASN A 719 -7.86 27.17 -6.52
C ASN A 719 -8.69 28.40 -6.83
N TYR A 720 -9.87 28.21 -7.39
CA TYR A 720 -10.83 29.26 -7.64
C TYR A 720 -12.12 28.96 -6.85
N THR A 721 -12.55 29.92 -6.04
CA THR A 721 -13.79 29.82 -5.27
C THR A 721 -14.79 30.81 -5.86
N LEU A 722 -15.96 30.31 -6.26
CA LEU A 722 -17.06 31.16 -6.68
C LEU A 722 -17.63 31.91 -5.46
N PRO A 723 -18.07 33.17 -5.62
CA PRO A 723 -18.73 33.89 -4.55
C PRO A 723 -20.08 33.23 -4.20
N ASP A 724 -20.46 33.39 -2.95
CA ASP A 724 -21.80 33.06 -2.46
C ASP A 724 -22.87 33.90 -3.18
#